data_8122f165c942cb89a8a66e7d39263c23
#
_entry.id   8122f165c942cb89a8a66e7d39263c23
#
_cell.length_a   1.000
_cell.length_b   1.000
_cell.length_c   1.000
_cell.angle_alpha   90.00
_cell.angle_beta   90.00
_cell.angle_gamma   90.00
#
_symmetry.space_group_name_H-M   'P 1'
#
loop_
_entity.id
_entity.type
_entity.pdbx_description
1 polymer ?
#
loop_
_entity_poly.entity_id
_entity_poly.type
_entity_poly.pdbx_seq_one_letter_code
_entity_poly.pdbx_strand_id
1 'polypeptide(L)'
;MSRRLGLVASFLLVLPATAPASCGGEPPPAVLGPVPAPVPPASVSAAAKVAPPPWSPKPARFENPGGMWMPHQLTSHAAKLKELGLAIDPAALTDPTSGVLSAVVSLGGCSASFVSPDGLVATNHHCATGALQHNSTPSQNLLENGWLAQVRGDEKNNGPQARVLVTRAVTEVTPKVMDGIASVGDDRRRWKTIEKRQKELVAACEKGRPGLRCSVASFYEGAQHYLIEQLEIRDVRLVWAPPAGVGNFGGEIDNWRWPRHTGDVSLFRAYVGKDGQPADFSPDNVPYHPPHFLRIAKEPLRESDLVFVAGYPARTSTLKTRGEVSEAIAWMYPRRQRLFEDYLARLAEVTKDDKEAQIRATSYVRRFGNSLTNTKGQLDGLVKGGLAQDKDRQEKELRAFVDGDKDRKAKYGTALDDIQKEVDKNAKHREADAELDELAFPKLMSAASTVVRMAEERAKPDAERDPEFQARNWNRQEQALAAMTTTYHRKVDEALLGLAVERALRMPEAERSAGIAKVLGAVAPKDASPEAIKKRVAALYEGTKLGDAATRADLFEKATTAELRKSNDSLIQLALQLRPLAAEAEQRHERLAGRMAVLKPKYIEAMRAFRKDPFAPDANGTLRITYGTVRGYKPTPDAPPYRPFSTLSEMVAKDRGAKPFEVPEGVKAARAANKLGPYVDETLADVPVDFLADLHITGGNSGSATLNAKGELVGLVFDGNYEAMASDWVFVPSLTRSIHVDVRYIQWLLDAVDHGDALLKEMGVEPRIAE
;
A
#
# COMPACT_ATOMS: atom_id res chain seq x y z
N MET A 1 -2.84 -6.99 13.00
CA MET A 1 -2.06 -7.53 11.86
C MET A 1 -2.45 -8.98 11.65
N SER A 2 -3.50 -9.22 10.91
CA SER A 2 -3.88 -10.57 10.51
C SER A 2 -2.92 -11.01 9.42
N ARG A 3 -2.06 -11.96 9.72
CA ARG A 3 -1.24 -12.65 8.74
C ARG A 3 -2.05 -13.81 8.16
N ARG A 4 -3.00 -13.51 7.30
CA ARG A 4 -3.31 -14.49 6.27
C ARG A 4 -2.16 -14.46 5.28
N LEU A 5 -1.31 -15.47 5.30
CA LEU A 5 -0.39 -15.81 4.23
C LEU A 5 -1.18 -16.45 3.07
N GLY A 6 -2.31 -15.84 2.71
CA GLY A 6 -2.97 -16.11 1.46
C GLY A 6 -2.30 -15.21 0.40
N LEU A 7 -1.69 -15.80 -0.57
CA LEU A 7 -0.94 -15.14 -1.65
C LEU A 7 -1.79 -14.15 -2.49
N VAL A 8 -3.09 -14.10 -2.30
CA VAL A 8 -4.02 -13.19 -2.98
C VAL A 8 -4.58 -12.12 -2.05
N ALA A 9 -4.62 -12.35 -0.73
CA ALA A 9 -5.23 -11.44 0.24
C ALA A 9 -4.28 -10.36 0.81
N SER A 10 -2.99 -10.41 0.55
CA SER A 10 -1.99 -9.50 1.16
C SER A 10 -1.96 -8.08 0.57
N PHE A 11 -2.80 -7.77 -0.41
CA PHE A 11 -2.99 -6.40 -0.92
C PHE A 11 -4.41 -5.85 -0.67
N LEU A 12 -5.14 -6.44 0.28
CA LEU A 12 -6.36 -5.84 0.80
C LEU A 12 -6.02 -4.81 1.89
N LEU A 13 -5.37 -3.72 1.50
CA LEU A 13 -5.58 -2.45 2.15
C LEU A 13 -7.04 -2.08 1.90
N VAL A 14 -7.85 -2.23 2.95
CA VAL A 14 -9.23 -1.74 2.97
C VAL A 14 -9.15 -0.21 2.89
N LEU A 15 -9.24 0.32 1.68
CA LEU A 15 -9.72 1.67 1.49
C LEU A 15 -11.25 1.61 1.64
N PRO A 16 -11.85 2.45 2.46
CA PRO A 16 -13.30 2.48 2.58
C PRO A 16 -13.90 2.86 1.23
N ALA A 17 -14.71 1.97 0.68
CA ALA A 17 -15.54 2.29 -0.45
C ALA A 17 -16.79 2.98 0.08
N THR A 18 -16.92 4.26 -0.16
CA THR A 18 -18.21 4.95 -0.02
C THR A 18 -18.61 5.53 -1.36
N ALA A 19 -19.77 5.14 -1.86
CA ALA A 19 -20.49 5.81 -2.93
C ALA A 19 -21.66 6.56 -2.30
N PRO A 20 -22.31 7.51 -2.93
CA PRO A 20 -23.20 7.17 -4.01
C PRO A 20 -23.08 8.02 -5.29
N ALA A 21 -23.67 7.48 -6.34
CA ALA A 21 -23.65 7.96 -7.68
C ALA A 21 -24.49 9.21 -7.92
N SER A 22 -24.05 10.05 -8.83
CA SER A 22 -24.99 10.70 -9.74
C SER A 22 -24.42 10.92 -11.13
N CYS A 23 -25.30 10.76 -12.04
CA CYS A 23 -25.31 10.83 -13.48
C CYS A 23 -24.44 11.91 -14.12
N GLY A 24 -23.53 11.47 -14.96
CA GLY A 24 -22.86 12.25 -15.99
C GLY A 24 -22.10 11.25 -16.86
N GLY A 25 -22.66 10.92 -18.04
CA GLY A 25 -22.14 9.80 -18.82
C GLY A 25 -20.92 10.17 -19.63
N GLU A 26 -19.92 9.32 -19.54
CA GLU A 26 -18.88 9.16 -20.55
C GLU A 26 -18.65 7.67 -20.82
N PRO A 27 -18.31 7.27 -22.06
CA PRO A 27 -18.15 5.88 -22.41
C PRO A 27 -16.97 5.26 -21.68
N PRO A 28 -16.99 3.92 -21.47
CA PRO A 28 -15.89 3.22 -20.81
C PRO A 28 -14.60 3.37 -21.61
N PRO A 29 -13.43 3.42 -20.93
CA PRO A 29 -12.17 3.38 -21.65
C PRO A 29 -12.09 2.09 -22.47
N ALA A 30 -11.77 2.25 -23.73
CA ALA A 30 -11.58 1.15 -24.68
C ALA A 30 -10.61 0.12 -24.09
N VAL A 31 -10.91 -1.15 -24.33
CA VAL A 31 -9.99 -2.28 -24.08
C VAL A 31 -8.63 -1.90 -24.63
N LEU A 32 -7.63 -1.83 -23.76
CA LEU A 32 -6.27 -1.50 -24.15
C LEU A 32 -5.75 -2.56 -25.13
N GLY A 33 -5.75 -2.22 -26.41
CA GLY A 33 -4.93 -2.88 -27.42
C GLY A 33 -3.44 -2.73 -27.07
N PRO A 34 -2.53 -3.41 -27.77
CA PRO A 34 -1.11 -3.31 -27.50
C PRO A 34 -0.69 -1.84 -27.50
N VAL A 35 -0.04 -1.42 -26.39
CA VAL A 35 0.39 -0.04 -26.17
C VAL A 35 1.20 0.43 -27.35
N PRO A 36 0.78 1.47 -28.10
CA PRO A 36 1.58 2.02 -29.17
C PRO A 36 2.88 2.60 -28.63
N ALA A 37 3.95 2.43 -29.38
CA ALA A 37 5.22 3.09 -29.12
C ALA A 37 5.01 4.61 -28.96
N PRO A 38 5.82 5.31 -28.16
CA PRO A 38 5.66 6.75 -27.94
C PRO A 38 5.68 7.50 -29.28
N VAL A 39 4.60 8.19 -29.58
CA VAL A 39 4.50 9.08 -30.74
C VAL A 39 5.40 10.29 -30.45
N PRO A 40 6.35 10.65 -31.34
CA PRO A 40 7.11 11.87 -31.17
C PRO A 40 6.18 13.09 -31.20
N PRO A 41 6.45 14.13 -30.43
CA PRO A 41 5.58 15.30 -30.35
C PRO A 41 5.46 16.00 -31.73
N ALA A 42 4.22 16.29 -32.10
CA ALA A 42 3.94 17.07 -33.30
C ALA A 42 4.58 18.47 -33.18
N SER A 43 5.31 18.87 -34.20
CA SER A 43 5.98 20.16 -34.25
C SER A 43 4.98 21.32 -34.29
N VAL A 44 4.83 22.02 -33.18
CA VAL A 44 4.20 23.34 -33.17
C VAL A 44 5.31 24.36 -33.34
N SER A 45 5.29 25.05 -34.49
CA SER A 45 6.18 26.18 -34.76
C SER A 45 5.85 27.35 -33.83
N ALA A 46 6.66 27.52 -32.77
CA ALA A 46 6.73 28.76 -32.01
C ALA A 46 8.17 29.26 -32.03
N ALA A 47 8.34 30.57 -32.10
CA ALA A 47 9.60 31.29 -32.26
C ALA A 47 10.75 30.68 -31.46
N ALA A 48 11.87 30.44 -32.14
CA ALA A 48 13.06 29.79 -31.66
C ALA A 48 13.64 30.49 -30.38
N LYS A 49 13.23 30.07 -29.21
CA LYS A 49 14.09 30.15 -28.04
C LYS A 49 15.13 29.06 -28.19
N VAL A 50 16.41 29.41 -28.06
CA VAL A 50 17.53 28.48 -28.05
C VAL A 50 17.17 27.35 -27.09
N ALA A 51 17.04 26.14 -27.61
CA ALA A 51 16.78 24.98 -26.75
C ALA A 51 17.92 24.87 -25.72
N PRO A 52 17.64 24.69 -24.44
CA PRO A 52 18.69 24.46 -23.46
C PRO A 52 19.54 23.28 -23.93
N PRO A 53 20.85 23.27 -23.62
CA PRO A 53 21.72 22.18 -24.00
C PRO A 53 21.14 20.86 -23.50
N PRO A 54 21.31 19.74 -24.24
CA PRO A 54 20.78 18.47 -23.84
C PRO A 54 21.32 18.10 -22.45
N TRP A 55 20.41 17.80 -21.51
CA TRP A 55 20.79 17.41 -20.17
C TRP A 55 21.60 16.10 -20.18
N SER A 56 22.70 16.08 -19.45
CA SER A 56 23.53 14.90 -19.26
C SER A 56 23.52 14.49 -17.80
N PRO A 57 23.36 13.19 -17.50
CA PRO A 57 23.36 12.69 -16.12
C PRO A 57 24.67 13.06 -15.41
N LYS A 58 24.58 13.66 -14.23
CA LYS A 58 25.76 13.83 -13.38
C LYS A 58 26.24 12.48 -12.85
N PRO A 59 27.55 12.29 -12.66
CA PRO A 59 28.08 11.10 -12.00
C PRO A 59 27.44 10.90 -10.62
N ALA A 60 27.21 9.64 -10.24
CA ALA A 60 26.73 9.34 -8.90
C ALA A 60 27.78 9.77 -7.86
N ARG A 61 27.32 10.46 -6.81
CA ARG A 61 28.19 10.78 -5.65
C ARG A 61 28.57 9.54 -4.84
N PHE A 62 27.72 8.53 -4.87
CA PHE A 62 27.93 7.21 -4.25
C PHE A 62 27.04 6.17 -4.94
N GLU A 63 27.40 4.90 -4.80
CA GLU A 63 26.51 3.81 -5.16
C GLU A 63 25.55 3.54 -4.00
N ASN A 64 24.26 3.80 -4.22
CA ASN A 64 23.25 3.61 -3.19
C ASN A 64 23.02 2.10 -2.97
N PRO A 65 23.24 1.58 -1.76
CA PRO A 65 23.00 0.15 -1.49
C PRO A 65 21.50 -0.20 -1.44
N GLY A 66 20.60 0.79 -1.49
CA GLY A 66 19.20 0.61 -1.21
C GLY A 66 18.93 0.34 0.27
N GLY A 67 17.79 -0.28 0.55
CA GLY A 67 17.37 -0.61 1.90
C GLY A 67 16.36 0.39 2.48
N MET A 68 15.41 -0.16 3.23
CA MET A 68 14.45 0.59 4.05
C MET A 68 14.82 0.36 5.51
N TRP A 69 15.68 1.23 6.01
CA TRP A 69 16.37 1.07 7.28
C TRP A 69 15.45 1.33 8.48
N MET A 70 15.62 0.55 9.52
CA MET A 70 15.04 0.92 10.83
C MET A 70 15.77 2.15 11.37
N PRO A 71 15.10 3.08 12.06
CA PRO A 71 15.74 4.31 12.56
C PRO A 71 17.07 4.06 13.27
N HIS A 72 17.13 3.15 14.24
CA HIS A 72 18.37 2.85 15.00
C HIS A 72 19.53 2.34 14.13
N GLN A 73 19.26 1.77 12.95
CA GLN A 73 20.33 1.29 12.04
C GLN A 73 21.10 2.45 11.38
N LEU A 74 20.50 3.66 11.30
CA LEU A 74 21.18 4.82 10.72
C LEU A 74 22.43 5.23 11.48
N THR A 75 22.63 4.77 12.70
CA THR A 75 23.90 4.93 13.42
C THR A 75 25.06 4.36 12.62
N SER A 76 24.91 3.21 11.97
CA SER A 76 25.95 2.60 11.12
C SER A 76 26.17 3.34 9.79
N HIS A 77 25.25 4.19 9.38
CA HIS A 77 25.32 5.02 8.17
C HIS A 77 25.73 6.47 8.45
N ALA A 78 25.95 6.85 9.71
CA ALA A 78 26.19 8.23 10.12
C ALA A 78 27.39 8.89 9.40
N ALA A 79 28.50 8.16 9.23
CA ALA A 79 29.66 8.67 8.51
C ALA A 79 29.36 8.95 7.03
N LYS A 80 28.64 8.03 6.38
CA LYS A 80 28.24 8.17 4.97
C LYS A 80 27.24 9.30 4.75
N LEU A 81 26.26 9.44 5.65
CA LEU A 81 25.29 10.54 5.59
C LEU A 81 25.97 11.91 5.74
N LYS A 82 26.96 12.03 6.64
CA LYS A 82 27.78 13.24 6.78
C LYS A 82 28.59 13.54 5.52
N GLU A 83 29.22 12.53 4.92
CA GLU A 83 29.96 12.66 3.64
C GLU A 83 29.06 13.16 2.53
N LEU A 84 27.78 12.70 2.49
CA LEU A 84 26.79 13.13 1.52
C LEU A 84 26.23 14.53 1.81
N GLY A 85 26.56 15.13 2.94
CA GLY A 85 26.21 16.49 3.30
C GLY A 85 25.07 16.63 4.30
N LEU A 86 24.71 15.56 5.05
CA LEU A 86 23.69 15.66 6.09
C LEU A 86 24.08 16.74 7.11
N ALA A 87 23.24 17.76 7.25
CA ALA A 87 23.47 18.94 8.07
C ALA A 87 22.91 18.81 9.50
N ILE A 88 21.93 17.90 9.71
CA ILE A 88 21.44 17.58 11.05
C ILE A 88 22.30 16.49 11.68
N ASP A 89 22.23 16.37 13.01
CA ASP A 89 22.89 15.26 13.69
C ASP A 89 22.27 13.92 13.24
N PRO A 90 23.05 12.97 12.73
CA PRO A 90 22.54 11.64 12.38
C PRO A 90 21.76 10.95 13.53
N ALA A 91 22.09 11.26 14.78
CA ALA A 91 21.37 10.75 15.94
C ALA A 91 19.89 11.15 15.95
N ALA A 92 19.52 12.29 15.36
CA ALA A 92 18.13 12.74 15.22
C ALA A 92 17.30 11.84 14.30
N LEU A 93 17.94 10.97 13.50
CA LEU A 93 17.28 10.01 12.62
C LEU A 93 17.21 8.59 13.23
N THR A 94 17.69 8.39 14.46
CA THR A 94 17.76 7.05 15.09
C THR A 94 16.61 6.77 16.06
N ASP A 95 15.93 7.80 16.54
CA ASP A 95 14.78 7.67 17.47
C ASP A 95 13.48 8.03 16.73
N PRO A 96 12.56 7.05 16.56
CA PRO A 96 11.28 7.26 15.87
C PRO A 96 10.32 8.21 16.63
N THR A 97 10.63 8.57 17.88
CA THR A 97 9.75 9.35 18.76
C THR A 97 10.23 10.79 18.96
N SER A 98 11.35 11.17 18.36
CA SER A 98 11.96 12.48 18.51
C SER A 98 12.26 13.17 17.16
N GLY A 99 12.54 14.46 17.21
CA GLY A 99 12.93 15.27 16.05
C GLY A 99 12.00 15.08 14.85
N VAL A 100 12.57 15.10 13.66
CA VAL A 100 11.83 15.02 12.39
C VAL A 100 11.02 13.74 12.23
N LEU A 101 11.45 12.64 12.87
CA LEU A 101 10.76 11.34 12.75
C LEU A 101 9.44 11.30 13.53
N SER A 102 9.34 12.07 14.63
CA SER A 102 8.10 12.15 15.42
C SER A 102 6.98 12.89 14.71
N ALA A 103 7.30 13.67 13.65
CA ALA A 103 6.32 14.29 12.78
C ALA A 103 5.73 13.33 11.74
N VAL A 104 6.40 12.18 11.47
CA VAL A 104 6.00 11.21 10.45
C VAL A 104 4.97 10.24 11.04
N VAL A 105 3.82 10.10 10.37
CA VAL A 105 2.68 9.34 10.86
C VAL A 105 2.15 8.36 9.83
N SER A 106 1.39 7.36 10.27
CA SER A 106 0.72 6.42 9.37
C SER A 106 -0.77 6.71 9.30
N LEU A 107 -1.32 6.68 8.08
CA LEU A 107 -2.76 6.71 7.83
C LEU A 107 -3.38 5.29 7.73
N GLY A 108 -2.60 4.25 8.03
CA GLY A 108 -3.04 2.85 7.96
C GLY A 108 -2.84 2.18 6.60
N GLY A 109 -2.42 2.92 5.58
CA GLY A 109 -2.16 2.42 4.22
C GLY A 109 -1.26 3.35 3.42
N CYS A 110 -1.25 4.60 3.81
CA CYS A 110 -0.35 5.65 3.34
C CYS A 110 0.47 6.18 4.52
N SER A 111 1.57 6.84 4.21
CA SER A 111 2.33 7.67 5.12
C SER A 111 1.83 9.11 5.06
N ALA A 112 2.15 9.89 6.07
CA ALA A 112 1.87 11.31 6.12
C ALA A 112 2.82 11.99 7.12
N SER A 113 2.78 13.32 7.19
CA SER A 113 3.58 14.05 8.18
C SER A 113 2.87 15.31 8.67
N PHE A 114 3.03 15.63 9.94
CA PHE A 114 2.62 16.92 10.46
C PHE A 114 3.47 18.03 9.85
N VAL A 115 2.81 19.08 9.38
CA VAL A 115 3.44 20.25 8.73
C VAL A 115 3.07 21.58 9.40
N SER A 116 2.32 21.52 10.50
CA SER A 116 1.98 22.70 11.32
C SER A 116 1.88 22.35 12.81
N PRO A 117 1.96 23.35 13.70
CA PRO A 117 1.74 23.16 15.14
C PRO A 117 0.30 22.81 15.49
N ASP A 118 -0.65 23.05 14.60
CA ASP A 118 -2.10 22.84 14.79
C ASP A 118 -2.61 21.59 14.06
N GLY A 119 -1.77 20.57 13.96
CA GLY A 119 -2.15 19.24 13.53
C GLY A 119 -2.45 19.08 12.04
N LEU A 120 -1.99 20.04 11.17
CA LEU A 120 -2.09 19.88 9.72
C LEU A 120 -1.18 18.75 9.27
N VAL A 121 -1.71 17.85 8.41
CA VAL A 121 -1.06 16.62 7.97
C VAL A 121 -0.99 16.58 6.45
N ALA A 122 0.23 16.58 5.90
CA ALA A 122 0.46 16.45 4.47
C ALA A 122 0.56 14.96 4.04
N THR A 123 -0.10 14.61 2.95
CA THR A 123 -0.08 13.29 2.32
C THR A 123 -0.39 13.40 0.83
N ASN A 124 -0.55 12.27 0.12
CA ASN A 124 -0.90 12.29 -1.29
C ASN A 124 -2.41 12.48 -1.55
N HIS A 125 -2.74 12.96 -2.74
CA HIS A 125 -4.11 13.09 -3.23
C HIS A 125 -4.79 11.71 -3.35
N HIS A 126 -4.10 10.70 -3.87
CA HIS A 126 -4.66 9.37 -3.96
C HIS A 126 -4.94 8.75 -2.57
N CYS A 127 -4.23 9.15 -1.52
CA CYS A 127 -4.52 8.77 -0.14
C CYS A 127 -5.79 9.46 0.41
N ALA A 128 -6.16 10.62 -0.16
CA ALA A 128 -7.37 11.36 0.20
C ALA A 128 -8.61 10.96 -0.61
N THR A 129 -8.48 10.07 -1.60
CA THR A 129 -9.59 9.66 -2.47
C THR A 129 -10.81 9.19 -1.68
N GLY A 130 -10.60 8.45 -0.59
CA GLY A 130 -11.68 7.99 0.29
C GLY A 130 -12.43 9.15 0.96
N ALA A 131 -11.73 10.17 1.43
CA ALA A 131 -12.31 11.37 2.02
C ALA A 131 -13.10 12.20 0.99
N LEU A 132 -12.52 12.37 -0.19
CA LEU A 132 -13.15 13.07 -1.31
C LEU A 132 -14.46 12.37 -1.73
N GLN A 133 -14.44 11.03 -1.86
CA GLN A 133 -15.64 10.24 -2.16
C GLN A 133 -16.70 10.34 -1.06
N HIS A 134 -16.28 10.21 0.20
CA HIS A 134 -17.19 10.26 1.35
C HIS A 134 -17.97 11.58 1.42
N ASN A 135 -17.31 12.68 1.04
CA ASN A 135 -17.87 14.02 1.11
C ASN A 135 -18.44 14.52 -0.23
N SER A 136 -18.36 13.74 -1.30
CA SER A 136 -18.96 14.08 -2.59
C SER A 136 -20.48 13.90 -2.57
N THR A 137 -21.18 14.80 -3.23
CA THR A 137 -22.62 14.74 -3.47
C THR A 137 -22.91 14.83 -4.96
N PRO A 138 -24.14 14.52 -5.43
CA PRO A 138 -24.52 14.70 -6.83
C PRO A 138 -24.31 16.12 -7.37
N SER A 139 -24.44 17.13 -6.51
CA SER A 139 -24.26 18.55 -6.86
C SER A 139 -22.82 19.03 -6.65
N GLN A 140 -21.99 18.32 -5.90
CA GLN A 140 -20.61 18.71 -5.58
C GLN A 140 -19.69 17.50 -5.60
N ASN A 141 -19.05 17.25 -6.74
CA ASN A 141 -18.09 16.16 -6.92
C ASN A 141 -16.68 16.59 -6.48
N LEU A 142 -16.33 16.32 -5.22
CA LEU A 142 -15.03 16.70 -4.68
C LEU A 142 -13.88 15.88 -5.27
N LEU A 143 -14.14 14.66 -5.76
CA LEU A 143 -13.12 13.88 -6.49
C LEU A 143 -12.64 14.59 -7.75
N GLU A 144 -13.53 15.30 -8.41
CA GLU A 144 -13.26 15.99 -9.66
C GLU A 144 -12.72 17.40 -9.40
N ASN A 145 -13.42 18.13 -8.53
CA ASN A 145 -13.23 19.56 -8.37
C ASN A 145 -12.26 19.92 -7.25
N GLY A 146 -11.82 18.94 -6.45
CA GLY A 146 -11.04 19.20 -5.25
C GLY A 146 -11.84 19.82 -4.12
N TRP A 147 -11.14 20.25 -3.09
CA TRP A 147 -11.68 20.92 -1.91
C TRP A 147 -10.66 21.83 -1.26
N LEU A 148 -11.09 23.00 -0.83
CA LEU A 148 -10.35 23.88 0.09
C LEU A 148 -11.31 24.35 1.19
N ALA A 149 -11.01 24.05 2.44
CA ALA A 149 -11.69 24.61 3.61
C ALA A 149 -11.25 26.04 3.82
N GLN A 150 -12.18 26.99 3.72
CA GLN A 150 -11.88 28.42 3.92
C GLN A 150 -11.67 28.76 5.40
N VAL A 151 -12.36 28.04 6.28
CA VAL A 151 -12.24 28.13 7.74
C VAL A 151 -12.27 26.73 8.35
N ARG A 152 -11.80 26.59 9.58
CA ARG A 152 -11.79 25.26 10.27
C ARG A 152 -13.14 24.58 10.35
N GLY A 153 -14.23 25.34 10.38
CA GLY A 153 -15.60 24.79 10.37
C GLY A 153 -15.98 24.07 9.07
N ASP A 154 -15.32 24.38 7.97
CA ASP A 154 -15.56 23.77 6.65
C ASP A 154 -14.79 22.46 6.44
N GLU A 155 -13.86 22.12 7.32
CA GLU A 155 -13.04 20.92 7.22
C GLU A 155 -13.94 19.66 7.26
N LYS A 156 -13.81 18.79 6.27
CA LYS A 156 -14.70 17.65 6.04
C LYS A 156 -14.25 16.40 6.78
N ASN A 157 -15.12 15.78 7.54
CA ASN A 157 -14.84 14.49 8.17
C ASN A 157 -14.44 13.44 7.14
N ASN A 158 -13.34 12.74 7.38
CA ASN A 158 -12.83 11.68 6.49
C ASN A 158 -13.52 10.31 6.71
N GLY A 159 -14.61 10.28 7.46
CA GLY A 159 -15.37 9.07 7.74
C GLY A 159 -14.82 8.22 8.90
N PRO A 160 -15.60 7.22 9.32
CA PRO A 160 -15.34 6.50 10.59
C PRO A 160 -14.12 5.60 10.58
N GLN A 161 -13.54 5.31 9.42
CA GLN A 161 -12.34 4.48 9.31
C GLN A 161 -11.04 5.30 9.24
N ALA A 162 -11.15 6.61 9.16
CA ALA A 162 -10.00 7.52 9.14
C ALA A 162 -9.22 7.43 10.45
N ARG A 163 -7.91 7.49 10.34
CA ARG A 163 -7.01 7.51 11.50
C ARG A 163 -5.66 8.10 11.16
N VAL A 164 -5.06 8.74 12.14
CA VAL A 164 -3.64 9.10 12.16
C VAL A 164 -2.99 8.32 13.30
N LEU A 165 -1.99 7.51 13.00
CA LEU A 165 -1.23 6.72 13.95
C LEU A 165 0.11 7.41 14.22
N VAL A 166 0.27 7.95 15.44
CA VAL A 166 1.48 8.64 15.88
C VAL A 166 2.32 7.70 16.73
N THR A 167 3.53 7.34 16.29
CA THR A 167 4.42 6.43 17.05
C THR A 167 4.88 7.08 18.36
N ARG A 168 4.71 6.36 19.47
CA ARG A 168 5.04 6.79 20.84
C ARG A 168 6.20 6.01 21.43
N ALA A 169 6.35 4.75 21.08
CA ALA A 169 7.45 3.90 21.53
C ALA A 169 7.68 2.75 20.55
N VAL A 170 8.94 2.32 20.47
CA VAL A 170 9.34 1.09 19.78
C VAL A 170 10.31 0.34 20.66
N THR A 171 9.89 -0.81 21.18
CA THR A 171 10.64 -1.59 22.17
C THR A 171 10.92 -2.99 21.68
N GLU A 172 12.16 -3.43 21.71
CA GLU A 172 12.51 -4.81 21.37
C GLU A 172 11.92 -5.80 22.38
N VAL A 173 11.20 -6.80 21.89
CA VAL A 173 10.53 -7.83 22.68
C VAL A 173 10.87 -9.24 22.20
N THR A 174 11.94 -9.39 21.44
CA THR A 174 12.36 -10.68 20.87
C THR A 174 12.44 -11.79 21.92
N PRO A 175 13.10 -11.61 23.09
CA PRO A 175 13.13 -12.66 24.12
C PRO A 175 11.74 -13.02 24.62
N LYS A 176 10.86 -12.03 24.86
CA LYS A 176 9.49 -12.28 25.34
C LYS A 176 8.64 -13.09 24.36
N VAL A 177 8.91 -12.96 23.06
CA VAL A 177 8.18 -13.68 21.99
C VAL A 177 8.82 -15.02 21.70
N MET A 178 10.14 -15.10 21.61
CA MET A 178 10.86 -16.22 21.00
C MET A 178 11.52 -17.19 21.99
N ASP A 179 11.64 -16.84 23.28
CA ASP A 179 12.29 -17.70 24.25
C ASP A 179 11.63 -19.09 24.31
N GLY A 180 12.44 -20.17 24.23
CA GLY A 180 12.01 -21.55 24.24
C GLY A 180 11.21 -22.01 22.99
N ILE A 181 10.96 -21.15 21.99
CA ILE A 181 10.17 -21.52 20.80
C ILE A 181 10.80 -22.67 20.00
N ALA A 182 12.13 -22.73 19.93
CA ALA A 182 12.82 -23.79 19.20
C ALA A 182 12.60 -25.18 19.83
N SER A 183 12.36 -25.29 21.14
CA SER A 183 12.12 -26.55 21.84
C SER A 183 10.66 -27.04 21.74
N VAL A 184 9.73 -26.22 21.22
CA VAL A 184 8.35 -26.65 20.98
C VAL A 184 8.33 -27.61 19.78
N GLY A 185 8.02 -28.89 20.01
CA GLY A 185 8.17 -29.95 19.02
C GLY A 185 7.17 -29.89 17.86
N ASP A 186 5.99 -29.34 18.06
CA ASP A 186 4.95 -29.23 17.02
C ASP A 186 4.93 -27.83 16.41
N ASP A 187 5.00 -27.76 15.08
CA ASP A 187 5.12 -26.50 14.34
C ASP A 187 3.89 -25.61 14.48
N ARG A 188 2.67 -26.17 14.51
CA ARG A 188 1.44 -25.42 14.73
C ARG A 188 1.39 -24.86 16.15
N ARG A 189 1.74 -25.68 17.16
CA ARG A 189 1.82 -25.24 18.55
C ARG A 189 2.86 -24.13 18.72
N ARG A 190 3.99 -24.23 18.01
CA ARG A 190 5.03 -23.19 17.99
C ARG A 190 4.45 -21.87 17.51
N TRP A 191 3.74 -21.87 16.38
CA TRP A 191 3.08 -20.67 15.86
C TRP A 191 2.05 -20.10 16.85
N LYS A 192 1.16 -20.94 17.37
CA LYS A 192 0.14 -20.50 18.36
C LYS A 192 0.77 -19.95 19.64
N THR A 193 1.94 -20.45 20.06
CA THR A 193 2.68 -19.90 21.20
C THR A 193 3.21 -18.50 20.92
N ILE A 194 3.79 -18.29 19.74
CA ILE A 194 4.25 -16.97 19.27
C ILE A 194 3.06 -15.99 19.23
N GLU A 195 1.98 -16.37 18.57
CA GLU A 195 0.77 -15.56 18.45
C GLU A 195 0.17 -15.20 19.82
N LYS A 196 0.08 -16.15 20.74
CA LYS A 196 -0.41 -15.92 22.10
C LYS A 196 0.45 -14.87 22.82
N ARG A 197 1.77 -15.02 22.82
CA ARG A 197 2.69 -14.08 23.47
C ARG A 197 2.60 -12.67 22.87
N GLN A 198 2.45 -12.57 21.56
CA GLN A 198 2.23 -11.28 20.87
C GLN A 198 0.90 -10.64 21.33
N LYS A 199 -0.19 -11.41 21.42
CA LYS A 199 -1.49 -10.91 21.93
C LYS A 199 -1.40 -10.46 23.39
N GLU A 200 -0.71 -11.19 24.24
CA GLU A 200 -0.49 -10.83 25.65
C GLU A 200 0.29 -9.52 25.79
N LEU A 201 1.34 -9.33 24.99
CA LEU A 201 2.12 -8.08 24.96
C LEU A 201 1.26 -6.90 24.50
N VAL A 202 0.44 -7.08 23.46
CA VAL A 202 -0.48 -6.05 22.97
C VAL A 202 -1.53 -5.71 24.01
N ALA A 203 -2.17 -6.70 24.61
CA ALA A 203 -3.19 -6.48 25.63
C ALA A 203 -2.62 -5.76 26.88
N ALA A 204 -1.42 -6.15 27.32
CA ALA A 204 -0.73 -5.49 28.42
C ALA A 204 -0.37 -4.03 28.09
N CYS A 205 0.04 -3.78 26.83
CA CYS A 205 0.39 -2.45 26.34
C CYS A 205 -0.82 -1.50 26.33
N GLU A 206 -1.99 -1.96 25.90
CA GLU A 206 -3.20 -1.13 25.77
C GLU A 206 -4.00 -1.00 27.07
N LYS A 207 -3.76 -1.85 28.06
CA LYS A 207 -4.53 -1.89 29.31
C LYS A 207 -4.54 -0.55 30.03
N GLY A 208 -5.72 0.04 30.21
CA GLY A 208 -5.90 1.30 30.93
C GLY A 208 -5.38 2.54 30.17
N ARG A 209 -5.04 2.40 28.89
CA ARG A 209 -4.54 3.50 28.05
C ARG A 209 -5.44 3.73 26.83
N PRO A 210 -6.60 4.37 27.01
CA PRO A 210 -7.52 4.63 25.91
C PRO A 210 -6.84 5.46 24.82
N GLY A 211 -7.17 5.16 23.55
CA GLY A 211 -6.57 5.83 22.40
C GLY A 211 -5.17 5.33 22.02
N LEU A 212 -4.55 4.44 22.81
CA LEU A 212 -3.30 3.79 22.42
C LEU A 212 -3.59 2.51 21.61
N ARG A 213 -2.87 2.35 20.51
CA ARG A 213 -2.90 1.16 19.65
C ARG A 213 -1.54 0.51 19.65
N CYS A 214 -1.45 -0.73 20.11
CA CYS A 214 -0.21 -1.49 20.18
C CYS A 214 -0.18 -2.61 19.16
N SER A 215 1.03 -2.92 18.66
CA SER A 215 1.25 -4.06 17.77
C SER A 215 2.64 -4.64 17.97
N VAL A 216 2.80 -5.94 17.73
CA VAL A 216 4.13 -6.57 17.68
C VAL A 216 4.48 -6.81 16.22
N ALA A 217 5.56 -6.17 15.76
CA ALA A 217 6.10 -6.34 14.41
C ALA A 217 7.31 -7.26 14.42
N SER A 218 7.42 -8.11 13.37
CA SER A 218 8.53 -9.04 13.18
C SER A 218 9.46 -8.51 12.10
N PHE A 219 10.77 -8.59 12.33
CA PHE A 219 11.84 -8.14 11.44
C PHE A 219 12.80 -9.30 11.14
N TYR A 220 13.53 -9.18 10.02
CA TYR A 220 14.50 -10.19 9.63
C TYR A 220 13.90 -11.60 9.61
N GLU A 221 12.75 -11.74 8.93
CA GLU A 221 12.06 -13.02 8.77
C GLU A 221 11.75 -13.72 10.13
N GLY A 222 11.54 -12.95 11.20
CA GLY A 222 11.20 -13.47 12.54
C GLY A 222 12.37 -13.52 13.52
N ALA A 223 13.58 -13.11 13.13
CA ALA A 223 14.73 -13.08 14.02
C ALA A 223 14.63 -11.99 15.12
N GLN A 224 13.86 -10.93 14.86
CA GLN A 224 13.63 -9.86 15.83
C GLN A 224 12.15 -9.48 15.91
N HIS A 225 11.70 -9.05 17.09
CA HIS A 225 10.34 -8.61 17.34
C HIS A 225 10.34 -7.32 18.16
N TYR A 226 9.50 -6.36 17.73
CA TYR A 226 9.37 -5.06 18.39
C TYR A 226 7.91 -4.80 18.71
N LEU A 227 7.65 -4.37 19.94
CA LEU A 227 6.37 -3.79 20.37
C LEU A 227 6.36 -2.32 19.93
N ILE A 228 5.35 -1.95 19.17
CA ILE A 228 5.14 -0.59 18.68
C ILE A 228 3.90 -0.04 19.31
N GLU A 229 4.05 1.11 19.97
CA GLU A 229 2.98 1.86 20.63
C GLU A 229 2.64 3.09 19.77
N GLN A 230 1.38 3.26 19.41
CA GLN A 230 0.92 4.37 18.59
C GLN A 230 -0.32 5.02 19.19
N LEU A 231 -0.37 6.34 19.24
CA LEU A 231 -1.59 7.08 19.49
C LEU A 231 -2.47 6.99 18.25
N GLU A 232 -3.72 6.53 18.40
CA GLU A 232 -4.70 6.41 17.33
C GLU A 232 -5.68 7.59 17.36
N ILE A 233 -5.44 8.61 16.55
CA ILE A 233 -6.35 9.75 16.39
C ILE A 233 -7.39 9.38 15.33
N ARG A 234 -8.67 9.47 15.67
CA ARG A 234 -9.79 9.03 14.83
C ARG A 234 -10.59 10.14 14.17
N ASP A 235 -10.56 11.36 14.74
CA ASP A 235 -11.11 12.53 14.06
C ASP A 235 -10.06 13.14 13.14
N VAL A 236 -10.17 12.79 11.86
CA VAL A 236 -9.29 13.28 10.78
C VAL A 236 -10.16 13.98 9.76
N ARG A 237 -9.82 15.22 9.40
CA ARG A 237 -10.63 16.04 8.51
C ARG A 237 -9.85 16.46 7.28
N LEU A 238 -10.50 16.42 6.12
CA LEU A 238 -9.95 16.93 4.85
C LEU A 238 -9.97 18.46 4.88
N VAL A 239 -8.80 19.06 4.71
CA VAL A 239 -8.59 20.49 4.67
C VAL A 239 -8.45 20.98 3.23
N TRP A 240 -7.58 20.32 2.44
CA TRP A 240 -7.32 20.68 1.06
C TRP A 240 -6.97 19.46 0.22
N ALA A 241 -7.49 19.44 -0.99
CA ALA A 241 -7.08 18.55 -2.06
C ALA A 241 -7.29 19.26 -3.41
N PRO A 242 -6.30 19.30 -4.30
CA PRO A 242 -6.46 19.89 -5.61
C PRO A 242 -7.46 19.08 -6.46
N PRO A 243 -8.01 19.67 -7.55
CA PRO A 243 -8.87 18.93 -8.48
C PRO A 243 -8.13 17.76 -9.14
N ALA A 244 -8.91 16.76 -9.61
CA ALA A 244 -8.36 15.55 -10.24
C ALA A 244 -7.40 15.84 -11.41
N GLY A 245 -7.64 16.91 -12.18
CA GLY A 245 -6.73 17.35 -13.24
C GLY A 245 -5.36 17.85 -12.76
N VAL A 246 -5.15 17.99 -11.44
CA VAL A 246 -3.84 18.20 -10.81
C VAL A 246 -3.45 16.93 -10.06
N GLY A 247 -4.27 16.51 -9.09
CA GLY A 247 -3.93 15.42 -8.15
C GLY A 247 -3.87 14.02 -8.77
N ASN A 248 -4.42 13.85 -9.97
CA ASN A 248 -4.42 12.60 -10.73
C ASN A 248 -4.15 12.83 -12.24
N PHE A 249 -3.40 13.88 -12.59
CA PHE A 249 -3.05 14.19 -13.98
C PHE A 249 -2.29 13.03 -14.63
N GLY A 250 -2.70 12.65 -15.85
CA GLY A 250 -2.15 11.51 -16.56
C GLY A 250 -2.77 10.15 -16.18
N GLY A 251 -3.47 10.05 -15.04
CA GLY A 251 -4.19 8.85 -14.60
C GLY A 251 -3.38 7.56 -14.72
N GLU A 252 -4.02 6.46 -15.14
CA GLU A 252 -3.35 5.16 -15.33
C GLU A 252 -2.35 5.15 -16.51
N ILE A 253 -2.44 6.12 -17.45
CA ILE A 253 -1.54 6.18 -18.60
C ILE A 253 -0.12 6.56 -18.16
N ASP A 254 0.00 7.53 -17.23
CA ASP A 254 1.27 7.97 -16.68
C ASP A 254 1.66 7.21 -15.40
N ASN A 255 0.82 6.30 -14.91
CA ASN A 255 1.11 5.51 -13.71
C ASN A 255 2.41 4.70 -13.88
N TRP A 256 3.33 4.79 -12.94
CA TRP A 256 4.68 4.19 -12.98
C TRP A 256 5.55 4.69 -14.14
N ARG A 257 5.30 5.88 -14.66
CA ARG A 257 6.05 6.42 -15.80
C ARG A 257 6.72 7.73 -15.49
N TRP A 258 7.82 7.99 -16.18
CA TRP A 258 8.52 9.26 -16.19
C TRP A 258 8.69 9.76 -17.61
N PRO A 259 8.58 11.10 -17.91
CA PRO A 259 8.32 12.19 -16.96
C PRO A 259 6.87 12.24 -16.48
N ARG A 260 6.72 12.49 -15.17
CA ARG A 260 5.44 12.61 -14.45
C ARG A 260 5.14 14.10 -14.21
N HIS A 261 3.84 14.47 -14.13
CA HIS A 261 3.39 15.85 -13.92
C HIS A 261 2.16 15.88 -13.02
N THR A 262 2.18 15.14 -11.95
CA THR A 262 1.00 14.94 -11.09
C THR A 262 1.20 15.63 -9.74
N GLY A 263 0.38 16.61 -9.41
CA GLY A 263 0.36 17.24 -8.09
C GLY A 263 -0.31 16.34 -7.04
N ASP A 264 0.27 15.18 -6.77
CA ASP A 264 -0.31 14.17 -5.89
C ASP A 264 -0.13 14.54 -4.41
N VAL A 265 -0.88 15.54 -3.95
CA VAL A 265 -0.84 16.11 -2.61
C VAL A 265 -2.24 16.37 -2.06
N SER A 266 -2.41 16.22 -0.75
CA SER A 266 -3.59 16.66 0.01
C SER A 266 -3.20 16.98 1.45
N LEU A 267 -4.01 17.82 2.09
CA LEU A 267 -3.86 18.17 3.49
C LEU A 267 -5.07 17.69 4.30
N PHE A 268 -4.78 17.01 5.38
CA PHE A 268 -5.73 16.68 6.45
C PHE A 268 -5.40 17.46 7.71
N ARG A 269 -6.31 17.44 8.70
CA ARG A 269 -6.02 17.86 10.06
C ARG A 269 -6.48 16.79 11.05
N ALA A 270 -5.62 16.54 12.02
CA ALA A 270 -5.91 15.64 13.14
C ALA A 270 -6.56 16.41 14.28
N TYR A 271 -7.63 15.86 14.87
CA TYR A 271 -8.38 16.42 15.99
C TYR A 271 -8.45 15.46 17.16
N VAL A 272 -8.51 16.04 18.37
CA VAL A 272 -8.63 15.31 19.63
C VAL A 272 -9.72 15.96 20.50
N GLY A 273 -10.16 15.28 21.54
CA GLY A 273 -11.07 15.87 22.54
C GLY A 273 -10.45 17.08 23.22
N LYS A 274 -11.29 17.92 23.86
CA LYS A 274 -10.84 19.09 24.66
C LYS A 274 -9.86 18.74 25.79
N ASP A 275 -9.85 17.48 26.20
CA ASP A 275 -8.90 16.92 27.17
C ASP A 275 -7.57 16.44 26.56
N GLY A 276 -7.39 16.65 25.24
CA GLY A 276 -6.22 16.21 24.50
C GLY A 276 -6.19 14.70 24.18
N GLN A 277 -7.23 13.94 24.54
CA GLN A 277 -7.29 12.50 24.27
C GLN A 277 -7.90 12.20 22.90
N PRO A 278 -7.50 11.09 22.24
CA PRO A 278 -8.14 10.65 21.04
C PRO A 278 -9.65 10.46 21.21
N ALA A 279 -10.41 11.08 20.32
CA ALA A 279 -11.87 11.03 20.31
C ALA A 279 -12.38 10.69 18.90
N ASP A 280 -13.61 10.20 18.82
CA ASP A 280 -14.34 10.10 17.55
C ASP A 280 -14.77 11.50 17.09
N PHE A 281 -15.16 11.63 15.83
CA PHE A 281 -15.58 12.90 15.28
C PHE A 281 -16.61 13.61 16.15
N SER A 282 -16.31 14.86 16.50
CA SER A 282 -17.23 15.78 17.15
C SER A 282 -16.92 17.22 16.74
N PRO A 283 -17.94 18.08 16.53
CA PRO A 283 -17.72 19.50 16.27
C PRO A 283 -16.99 20.21 17.42
N ASP A 284 -17.02 19.66 18.64
CA ASP A 284 -16.36 20.20 19.81
C ASP A 284 -14.88 19.84 19.92
N ASN A 285 -14.36 18.92 19.10
CA ASN A 285 -12.95 18.52 19.13
C ASN A 285 -12.04 19.69 18.70
N VAL A 286 -10.83 19.67 19.23
CA VAL A 286 -9.79 20.69 18.97
C VAL A 286 -8.66 20.09 18.15
N PRO A 287 -7.91 20.90 17.37
CA PRO A 287 -6.73 20.42 16.67
C PRO A 287 -5.74 19.73 17.60
N TYR A 288 -5.15 18.65 17.11
CA TYR A 288 -4.04 18.00 17.80
C TYR A 288 -2.76 18.83 17.67
N HIS A 289 -2.03 19.02 18.75
CA HIS A 289 -0.75 19.72 18.76
C HIS A 289 0.39 18.69 18.78
N PRO A 290 1.02 18.41 17.62
CA PRO A 290 2.13 17.47 17.57
C PRO A 290 3.36 18.05 18.31
N PRO A 291 4.17 17.19 18.96
CA PRO A 291 5.39 17.66 19.62
C PRO A 291 6.44 18.17 18.64
N HIS A 292 6.35 17.79 17.38
CA HIS A 292 7.19 18.22 16.28
C HIS A 292 6.41 18.19 14.97
N PHE A 293 6.74 19.12 14.07
CA PHE A 293 6.21 19.17 12.69
C PHE A 293 7.33 19.54 11.73
N LEU A 294 7.19 19.15 10.47
CA LEU A 294 8.18 19.40 9.43
C LEU A 294 8.08 20.85 8.94
N ARG A 295 9.21 21.50 8.81
CA ARG A 295 9.30 22.81 8.17
C ARG A 295 9.44 22.64 6.67
N ILE A 296 8.83 23.53 5.91
CA ILE A 296 9.00 23.59 4.46
C ILE A 296 10.39 24.18 4.14
N ALA A 297 11.09 23.52 3.19
CA ALA A 297 12.39 24.00 2.73
C ALA A 297 12.27 25.36 2.04
N LYS A 298 13.19 26.25 2.35
CA LYS A 298 13.30 27.57 1.70
C LYS A 298 14.26 27.58 0.52
N GLU A 299 15.24 26.68 0.53
CA GLU A 299 16.25 26.56 -0.53
C GLU A 299 15.77 25.58 -1.61
N PRO A 300 16.03 25.89 -2.90
CA PRO A 300 15.62 25.01 -3.99
C PRO A 300 16.39 23.70 -3.96
N LEU A 301 15.67 22.60 -4.20
CA LEU A 301 16.25 21.27 -4.38
C LEU A 301 16.94 21.19 -5.74
N ARG A 302 18.12 20.58 -5.79
CA ARG A 302 18.96 20.47 -7.00
C ARG A 302 19.37 19.02 -7.27
N GLU A 303 19.76 18.74 -8.50
CA GLU A 303 20.36 17.46 -8.86
C GLU A 303 21.62 17.17 -8.04
N SER A 304 21.73 15.97 -7.50
CA SER A 304 22.78 15.45 -6.62
C SER A 304 22.64 15.87 -5.15
N ASP A 305 21.60 16.60 -4.76
CA ASP A 305 21.34 16.87 -3.34
C ASP A 305 20.96 15.59 -2.62
N LEU A 306 21.46 15.47 -1.37
CA LEU A 306 21.04 14.41 -0.46
C LEU A 306 19.56 14.60 -0.12
N VAL A 307 18.80 13.54 -0.27
CA VAL A 307 17.42 13.44 0.21
C VAL A 307 17.24 12.14 0.98
N PHE A 308 16.32 12.17 1.93
CA PHE A 308 15.87 10.96 2.62
C PHE A 308 14.35 10.97 2.78
N VAL A 309 13.78 9.77 2.79
CA VAL A 309 12.34 9.57 2.95
C VAL A 309 12.11 8.82 4.24
N ALA A 310 11.22 9.34 5.08
CA ALA A 310 10.73 8.66 6.26
C ALA A 310 9.24 8.34 6.10
N GLY A 311 8.87 7.07 6.29
CA GLY A 311 7.48 6.64 6.10
C GLY A 311 7.24 5.20 6.53
N TYR A 312 6.07 4.68 6.17
CA TYR A 312 5.58 3.36 6.57
C TYR A 312 5.40 2.42 5.36
N PRO A 313 6.51 1.99 4.73
CA PRO A 313 6.47 1.07 3.58
C PRO A 313 5.80 -0.25 3.98
N ALA A 314 4.94 -0.77 3.11
CA ALA A 314 4.09 -1.93 3.41
C ALA A 314 4.89 -3.23 3.49
N ARG A 315 5.46 -3.70 2.39
CA ARG A 315 6.20 -4.97 2.37
C ARG A 315 7.18 -5.07 1.23
N THR A 316 8.38 -5.59 1.55
CA THR A 316 9.36 -6.06 0.57
C THR A 316 9.66 -7.55 0.79
N SER A 317 10.44 -8.14 -0.10
CA SER A 317 10.79 -9.56 -0.16
C SER A 317 12.27 -9.75 -0.52
N THR A 318 13.14 -8.83 -0.13
CA THR A 318 14.57 -8.82 -0.49
C THR A 318 15.35 -9.94 0.17
N LEU A 319 14.87 -10.41 1.35
CA LEU A 319 15.49 -11.48 2.14
C LEU A 319 14.97 -12.88 1.80
N LYS A 320 14.21 -13.02 0.71
CA LYS A 320 13.71 -14.32 0.24
C LYS A 320 14.83 -15.17 -0.34
N THR A 321 14.70 -16.50 -0.17
CA THR A 321 15.62 -17.48 -0.74
C THR A 321 15.38 -17.64 -2.24
N ARG A 322 16.35 -18.28 -2.94
CA ARG A 322 16.23 -18.62 -4.36
C ARG A 322 14.96 -19.41 -4.65
N GLY A 323 14.60 -20.39 -3.79
CA GLY A 323 13.39 -21.18 -3.96
C GLY A 323 12.11 -20.34 -3.89
N GLU A 324 12.03 -19.41 -2.94
CA GLU A 324 10.88 -18.50 -2.82
C GLU A 324 10.79 -17.51 -4.00
N VAL A 325 11.93 -17.03 -4.51
CA VAL A 325 11.98 -16.20 -5.73
C VAL A 325 11.52 -16.99 -6.95
N SER A 326 11.99 -18.24 -7.10
CA SER A 326 11.59 -19.11 -8.21
C SER A 326 10.09 -19.42 -8.18
N GLU A 327 9.53 -19.63 -7.00
CA GLU A 327 8.08 -19.79 -6.77
C GLU A 327 7.30 -18.54 -7.21
N ALA A 328 7.79 -17.38 -6.86
CA ALA A 328 7.15 -16.11 -7.25
C ALA A 328 7.14 -15.93 -8.78
N ILE A 329 8.26 -16.20 -9.46
CA ILE A 329 8.41 -16.07 -10.90
C ILE A 329 7.59 -17.14 -11.65
N ALA A 330 7.66 -18.40 -11.22
CA ALA A 330 7.07 -19.51 -11.96
C ALA A 330 5.57 -19.66 -11.73
N TRP A 331 5.06 -19.28 -10.57
CA TRP A 331 3.68 -19.52 -10.19
C TRP A 331 2.93 -18.26 -9.75
N MET A 332 3.41 -17.53 -8.74
CA MET A 332 2.64 -16.48 -8.09
C MET A 332 2.26 -15.35 -9.04
N TYR A 333 3.24 -14.75 -9.72
CA TYR A 333 3.00 -13.63 -10.62
C TYR A 333 2.23 -14.03 -11.88
N PRO A 334 2.55 -15.14 -12.59
CA PRO A 334 1.77 -15.58 -13.74
C PRO A 334 0.31 -15.91 -13.39
N ARG A 335 0.06 -16.50 -12.21
CA ARG A 335 -1.30 -16.79 -11.74
C ARG A 335 -2.07 -15.50 -11.44
N ARG A 336 -1.44 -14.55 -10.74
CA ARG A 336 -2.04 -13.23 -10.44
C ARG A 336 -2.33 -12.42 -11.69
N GLN A 337 -1.44 -12.44 -12.67
CA GLN A 337 -1.65 -11.77 -13.94
C GLN A 337 -2.93 -12.30 -14.60
N ARG A 338 -3.04 -13.62 -14.80
CA ARG A 338 -4.25 -14.24 -15.37
C ARG A 338 -5.51 -13.93 -14.57
N LEU A 339 -5.41 -13.95 -13.23
CA LEU A 339 -6.54 -13.62 -12.35
C LEU A 339 -7.07 -12.21 -12.59
N PHE A 340 -6.18 -11.22 -12.63
CA PHE A 340 -6.60 -9.83 -12.83
C PHE A 340 -7.08 -9.57 -14.26
N GLU A 341 -6.49 -10.20 -15.26
CA GLU A 341 -6.97 -10.16 -16.64
C GLU A 341 -8.39 -10.72 -16.75
N ASP A 342 -8.64 -11.89 -16.17
CA ASP A 342 -9.97 -12.52 -16.13
C ASP A 342 -11.00 -11.65 -15.38
N TYR A 343 -10.62 -11.05 -14.23
CA TYR A 343 -11.50 -10.15 -13.47
C TYR A 343 -11.87 -8.91 -14.28
N LEU A 344 -10.91 -8.26 -14.93
CA LEU A 344 -11.16 -7.07 -15.73
C LEU A 344 -12.03 -7.38 -16.94
N ALA A 345 -11.77 -8.47 -17.63
CA ALA A 345 -12.59 -8.92 -18.76
C ALA A 345 -14.04 -9.22 -18.34
N ARG A 346 -14.23 -9.95 -17.21
CA ARG A 346 -15.56 -10.26 -16.68
C ARG A 346 -16.31 -9.01 -16.23
N LEU A 347 -15.64 -8.07 -15.56
CA LEU A 347 -16.25 -6.80 -15.16
C LEU A 347 -16.70 -5.99 -16.37
N ALA A 348 -15.86 -5.87 -17.41
CA ALA A 348 -16.22 -5.18 -18.64
C ALA A 348 -17.45 -5.82 -19.32
N GLU A 349 -17.51 -7.17 -19.40
CA GLU A 349 -18.63 -7.91 -19.97
C GLU A 349 -19.93 -7.64 -19.23
N VAL A 350 -19.95 -7.81 -17.90
CA VAL A 350 -21.20 -7.78 -17.13
C VAL A 350 -21.71 -6.37 -16.85
N THR A 351 -20.86 -5.35 -16.96
CA THR A 351 -21.26 -3.96 -16.73
C THR A 351 -21.55 -3.18 -18.00
N LYS A 352 -21.28 -3.76 -19.20
CA LYS A 352 -21.33 -3.10 -20.52
C LYS A 352 -22.57 -2.22 -20.72
N ASP A 353 -23.77 -2.74 -20.41
CA ASP A 353 -25.03 -2.08 -20.64
C ASP A 353 -25.74 -1.66 -19.33
N ASP A 354 -25.01 -1.57 -18.22
CA ASP A 354 -25.54 -1.33 -16.89
C ASP A 354 -24.73 -0.25 -16.16
N LYS A 355 -25.23 0.98 -16.23
CA LYS A 355 -24.57 2.17 -15.70
C LYS A 355 -24.36 2.12 -14.19
N GLU A 356 -25.32 1.56 -13.44
CA GLU A 356 -25.18 1.40 -11.99
C GLU A 356 -24.08 0.37 -11.68
N ALA A 357 -24.09 -0.77 -12.38
CA ALA A 357 -23.03 -1.77 -12.25
C ALA A 357 -21.66 -1.20 -12.58
N GLN A 358 -21.51 -0.36 -13.62
CA GLN A 358 -20.26 0.32 -13.95
C GLN A 358 -19.75 1.18 -12.80
N ILE A 359 -20.64 2.02 -12.24
CA ILE A 359 -20.30 2.89 -11.11
C ILE A 359 -19.85 2.06 -9.91
N ARG A 360 -20.64 1.02 -9.54
CA ARG A 360 -20.32 0.15 -8.40
C ARG A 360 -19.05 -0.68 -8.60
N ALA A 361 -18.72 -1.03 -9.85
CA ALA A 361 -17.51 -1.77 -10.20
C ALA A 361 -16.25 -0.91 -10.34
N THR A 362 -16.35 0.43 -10.40
CA THR A 362 -15.22 1.34 -10.66
C THR A 362 -14.03 1.09 -9.73
N SER A 363 -14.28 0.88 -8.44
CA SER A 363 -13.23 0.57 -7.45
C SER A 363 -12.51 -0.75 -7.74
N TYR A 364 -13.22 -1.77 -8.22
CA TYR A 364 -12.63 -3.04 -8.66
C TYR A 364 -11.76 -2.85 -9.91
N VAL A 365 -12.29 -2.14 -10.92
CA VAL A 365 -11.58 -1.93 -12.20
C VAL A 365 -10.27 -1.19 -11.96
N ARG A 366 -10.28 -0.08 -11.20
CA ARG A 366 -9.08 0.67 -10.85
C ARG A 366 -8.08 -0.19 -10.08
N ARG A 367 -8.55 -0.90 -9.06
CA ARG A 367 -7.70 -1.74 -8.22
C ARG A 367 -7.06 -2.88 -9.01
N PHE A 368 -7.84 -3.59 -9.83
CA PHE A 368 -7.30 -4.71 -10.62
C PHE A 368 -6.42 -4.22 -11.75
N GLY A 369 -6.72 -3.08 -12.37
CA GLY A 369 -5.87 -2.44 -13.38
C GLY A 369 -4.49 -2.12 -12.81
N ASN A 370 -4.44 -1.37 -11.70
CA ASN A 370 -3.17 -1.06 -11.03
C ASN A 370 -2.43 -2.34 -10.57
N SER A 371 -3.17 -3.32 -10.00
CA SER A 371 -2.56 -4.59 -9.56
C SER A 371 -2.02 -5.41 -10.74
N LEU A 372 -2.67 -5.37 -11.90
CA LEU A 372 -2.20 -6.03 -13.12
C LEU A 372 -0.92 -5.39 -13.64
N THR A 373 -0.89 -4.05 -13.73
CA THR A 373 0.30 -3.31 -14.15
C THR A 373 1.49 -3.59 -13.22
N ASN A 374 1.28 -3.51 -11.92
CA ASN A 374 2.29 -3.85 -10.92
C ASN A 374 2.76 -5.31 -11.05
N THR A 375 1.84 -6.27 -11.19
CA THR A 375 2.16 -7.70 -11.35
C THR A 375 3.03 -7.96 -12.57
N LYS A 376 2.69 -7.35 -13.71
CA LYS A 376 3.47 -7.45 -14.95
C LYS A 376 4.85 -6.81 -14.80
N GLY A 377 4.92 -5.62 -14.24
CA GLY A 377 6.18 -4.91 -14.05
C GLY A 377 7.12 -5.64 -13.08
N GLN A 378 6.59 -6.18 -11.98
CA GLN A 378 7.38 -7.00 -11.07
C GLN A 378 7.93 -8.26 -11.75
N LEU A 379 7.07 -9.03 -12.43
CA LEU A 379 7.50 -10.24 -13.14
C LEU A 379 8.58 -9.92 -14.19
N ASP A 380 8.37 -8.89 -14.98
CA ASP A 380 9.32 -8.40 -15.98
C ASP A 380 10.68 -8.05 -15.32
N GLY A 381 10.66 -7.26 -14.25
CA GLY A 381 11.88 -6.87 -13.54
C GLY A 381 12.61 -8.05 -12.92
N LEU A 382 11.90 -9.01 -12.34
CA LEU A 382 12.49 -10.22 -11.76
C LEU A 382 13.16 -11.11 -12.82
N VAL A 383 12.49 -11.30 -13.97
CA VAL A 383 13.00 -12.15 -15.06
C VAL A 383 14.15 -11.46 -15.79
N LYS A 384 13.95 -10.22 -16.26
CA LYS A 384 14.97 -9.45 -16.99
C LYS A 384 16.17 -9.09 -16.11
N GLY A 385 15.93 -8.80 -14.82
CA GLY A 385 16.98 -8.53 -13.84
C GLY A 385 17.77 -9.76 -13.39
N GLY A 386 17.35 -10.99 -13.76
CA GLY A 386 18.08 -12.21 -13.43
C GLY A 386 18.13 -12.54 -11.94
N LEU A 387 17.13 -12.11 -11.15
CA LEU A 387 17.15 -12.24 -9.69
C LEU A 387 17.31 -13.70 -9.22
N ALA A 388 16.68 -14.67 -9.90
CA ALA A 388 16.80 -16.08 -9.52
C ALA A 388 18.24 -16.58 -9.64
N GLN A 389 18.98 -16.16 -10.69
CA GLN A 389 20.38 -16.48 -10.91
C GLN A 389 21.29 -15.80 -9.87
N ASP A 390 20.98 -14.55 -9.53
CA ASP A 390 21.73 -13.81 -8.49
C ASP A 390 21.55 -14.45 -7.11
N LYS A 391 20.33 -14.87 -6.78
CA LYS A 391 20.07 -15.59 -5.54
C LYS A 391 20.78 -16.96 -5.51
N ASP A 392 20.80 -17.69 -6.64
CA ASP A 392 21.52 -18.96 -6.75
C ASP A 392 23.01 -18.78 -6.49
N ARG A 393 23.64 -17.73 -7.05
CA ARG A 393 25.04 -17.39 -6.80
C ARG A 393 25.27 -17.04 -5.33
N GLN A 394 24.46 -16.15 -4.76
CA GLN A 394 24.54 -15.74 -3.36
C GLN A 394 24.40 -16.92 -2.38
N GLU A 395 23.48 -17.83 -2.65
CA GLU A 395 23.28 -19.02 -1.81
C GLU A 395 24.44 -20.02 -1.93
N LYS A 396 25.03 -20.18 -3.12
CA LYS A 396 26.25 -21.00 -3.30
C LYS A 396 27.42 -20.44 -2.49
N GLU A 397 27.64 -19.14 -2.54
CA GLU A 397 28.68 -18.47 -1.76
C GLU A 397 28.43 -18.59 -0.25
N LEU A 398 27.18 -18.40 0.18
CA LEU A 398 26.80 -18.58 1.58
C LEU A 398 27.01 -20.03 2.06
N ARG A 399 26.65 -21.04 1.23
CA ARG A 399 26.91 -22.45 1.54
C ARG A 399 28.40 -22.74 1.68
N ALA A 400 29.21 -22.25 0.74
CA ALA A 400 30.67 -22.41 0.82
C ALA A 400 31.26 -21.79 2.10
N PHE A 401 30.79 -20.59 2.49
CA PHE A 401 31.15 -19.95 3.74
C PHE A 401 30.74 -20.76 4.97
N VAL A 402 29.54 -21.31 4.98
CA VAL A 402 29.01 -22.12 6.08
C VAL A 402 29.77 -23.44 6.19
N ASP A 403 30.02 -24.13 5.08
CA ASP A 403 30.71 -25.42 5.03
C ASP A 403 32.18 -25.31 5.35
N GLY A 404 32.80 -24.15 5.16
CA GLY A 404 34.19 -23.86 5.46
C GLY A 404 34.54 -23.82 6.95
N ASP A 405 33.58 -23.95 7.85
CA ASP A 405 33.81 -23.95 9.30
C ASP A 405 32.83 -24.94 10.00
N LYS A 406 33.39 -25.77 10.91
CA LYS A 406 32.65 -26.86 11.56
C LYS A 406 31.48 -26.37 12.41
N ASP A 407 31.67 -25.26 13.13
CA ASP A 407 30.63 -24.74 14.04
C ASP A 407 29.53 -24.04 13.23
N ARG A 408 29.89 -23.28 12.19
CA ARG A 408 28.94 -22.69 11.25
C ARG A 408 28.12 -23.78 10.55
N LYS A 409 28.78 -24.85 10.09
CA LYS A 409 28.11 -26.00 9.44
C LYS A 409 27.13 -26.67 10.39
N ALA A 410 27.53 -26.89 11.63
CA ALA A 410 26.65 -27.49 12.65
C ALA A 410 25.42 -26.60 12.94
N LYS A 411 25.60 -25.26 12.95
CA LYS A 411 24.54 -24.31 13.28
C LYS A 411 23.60 -24.00 12.11
N TYR A 412 24.12 -23.85 10.90
CA TYR A 412 23.39 -23.29 9.75
C TYR A 412 23.29 -24.24 8.55
N GLY A 413 24.06 -25.32 8.51
CA GLY A 413 24.31 -26.13 7.30
C GLY A 413 23.04 -26.69 6.62
N THR A 414 21.98 -26.95 7.38
CA THR A 414 20.72 -27.47 6.82
C THR A 414 19.68 -26.40 6.53
N ALA A 415 19.89 -25.13 6.96
CA ALA A 415 18.84 -24.11 6.99
C ALA A 415 18.22 -23.85 5.61
N LEU A 416 19.03 -23.68 4.56
CA LEU A 416 18.54 -23.44 3.20
C LEU A 416 17.80 -24.66 2.63
N ASP A 417 18.30 -25.87 2.85
CA ASP A 417 17.67 -27.10 2.36
C ASP A 417 16.35 -27.37 3.06
N ASP A 418 16.26 -27.09 4.35
CA ASP A 418 15.04 -27.25 5.12
C ASP A 418 13.99 -26.20 4.74
N ILE A 419 14.40 -24.95 4.45
CA ILE A 419 13.51 -23.93 3.89
C ILE A 419 12.97 -24.39 2.54
N GLN A 420 13.86 -24.91 1.64
CA GLN A 420 13.42 -25.39 0.32
C GLN A 420 12.41 -26.52 0.43
N LYS A 421 12.63 -27.49 1.31
CA LYS A 421 11.66 -28.59 1.56
C LYS A 421 10.27 -28.07 1.97
N GLU A 422 10.22 -27.01 2.78
CA GLU A 422 8.92 -26.43 3.18
C GLU A 422 8.28 -25.64 2.03
N VAL A 423 9.06 -24.98 1.17
CA VAL A 423 8.58 -24.35 -0.07
C VAL A 423 7.94 -25.41 -0.98
N ASP A 424 8.66 -26.52 -1.24
CA ASP A 424 8.19 -27.61 -2.10
C ASP A 424 6.94 -28.30 -1.53
N LYS A 425 6.85 -28.44 -0.21
CA LYS A 425 5.69 -29.00 0.46
C LYS A 425 4.47 -28.09 0.34
N ASN A 426 4.65 -26.78 0.50
CA ASN A 426 3.59 -25.79 0.35
C ASN A 426 3.08 -25.72 -1.10
N ALA A 427 3.97 -25.90 -2.09
CA ALA A 427 3.63 -25.88 -3.50
C ALA A 427 2.55 -26.90 -3.89
N LYS A 428 2.41 -28.01 -3.15
CA LYS A 428 1.41 -29.06 -3.39
C LYS A 428 -0.02 -28.63 -3.09
N HIS A 429 -0.22 -27.59 -2.30
CA HIS A 429 -1.54 -27.15 -1.85
C HIS A 429 -1.92 -25.76 -2.33
N ARG A 430 -0.97 -25.02 -2.88
CA ARG A 430 -1.11 -23.58 -3.19
C ARG A 430 -2.25 -23.27 -4.17
N GLU A 431 -2.53 -24.14 -5.15
CA GLU A 431 -3.63 -23.94 -6.10
C GLU A 431 -4.98 -24.10 -5.42
N ALA A 432 -5.18 -25.17 -4.66
CA ALA A 432 -6.42 -25.40 -3.92
C ALA A 432 -6.67 -24.33 -2.85
N ASP A 433 -5.62 -23.88 -2.16
CA ASP A 433 -5.73 -22.81 -1.16
C ASP A 433 -6.10 -21.47 -1.83
N ALA A 434 -5.48 -21.14 -2.97
CA ALA A 434 -5.78 -19.94 -3.73
C ALA A 434 -7.19 -19.95 -4.36
N GLU A 435 -7.69 -21.13 -4.76
CA GLU A 435 -9.07 -21.30 -5.22
C GLU A 435 -10.08 -21.00 -4.12
N LEU A 436 -9.84 -21.49 -2.89
CA LEU A 436 -10.71 -21.18 -1.74
C LEU A 436 -10.77 -19.66 -1.46
N ASP A 437 -9.64 -18.94 -1.59
CA ASP A 437 -9.59 -17.50 -1.48
C ASP A 437 -10.40 -16.80 -2.58
N GLU A 438 -10.34 -17.29 -3.83
CA GLU A 438 -11.13 -16.78 -4.95
C GLU A 438 -12.64 -16.99 -4.74
N LEU A 439 -13.05 -18.16 -4.21
CA LEU A 439 -14.44 -18.43 -3.87
C LEU A 439 -14.98 -17.54 -2.73
N ALA A 440 -14.12 -17.17 -1.79
CA ALA A 440 -14.46 -16.28 -0.68
C ALA A 440 -14.37 -14.79 -1.04
N PHE A 441 -13.85 -14.44 -2.23
CA PHE A 441 -13.58 -13.06 -2.63
C PHE A 441 -14.85 -12.22 -2.90
N PRO A 442 -15.93 -12.71 -3.56
CA PRO A 442 -17.16 -11.94 -3.78
C PRO A 442 -17.70 -11.39 -2.46
N LYS A 443 -18.26 -10.16 -2.50
CA LYS A 443 -18.61 -9.42 -1.28
C LYS A 443 -19.53 -10.19 -0.34
N LEU A 444 -20.62 -10.77 -0.87
CA LEU A 444 -21.54 -11.49 -0.01
C LEU A 444 -20.97 -12.82 0.50
N MET A 445 -20.12 -13.50 -0.27
CA MET A 445 -19.37 -14.65 0.24
C MET A 445 -18.36 -14.26 1.33
N SER A 446 -17.68 -13.13 1.16
CA SER A 446 -16.79 -12.57 2.19
C SER A 446 -17.56 -12.21 3.46
N ALA A 447 -18.75 -11.58 3.32
CA ALA A 447 -19.62 -11.29 4.46
C ALA A 447 -20.11 -12.57 5.16
N ALA A 448 -20.57 -13.58 4.40
CA ALA A 448 -20.98 -14.88 4.94
C ALA A 448 -19.85 -15.55 5.73
N SER A 449 -18.64 -15.57 5.17
CA SER A 449 -17.45 -16.14 5.81
C SER A 449 -17.09 -15.37 7.09
N THR A 450 -17.18 -14.03 7.07
CA THR A 450 -16.91 -13.19 8.25
C THR A 450 -17.91 -13.45 9.37
N VAL A 451 -19.20 -13.54 9.05
CA VAL A 451 -20.27 -13.85 10.02
C VAL A 451 -20.07 -15.24 10.64
N VAL A 452 -19.78 -16.27 9.82
CA VAL A 452 -19.51 -17.61 10.30
C VAL A 452 -18.29 -17.64 11.22
N ARG A 453 -17.19 -16.99 10.81
CA ARG A 453 -15.97 -16.88 11.64
C ARG A 453 -16.23 -16.12 12.93
N MET A 454 -16.98 -15.01 12.87
CA MET A 454 -17.29 -14.22 14.06
C MET A 454 -18.10 -15.04 15.08
N ALA A 455 -19.06 -15.85 14.63
CA ALA A 455 -19.85 -16.72 15.51
C ALA A 455 -18.98 -17.81 16.19
N GLU A 456 -17.96 -18.35 15.50
CA GLU A 456 -16.99 -19.29 16.06
C GLU A 456 -16.08 -18.60 17.08
N GLU A 457 -15.55 -17.42 16.72
CA GLU A 457 -14.57 -16.70 17.53
C GLU A 457 -15.20 -16.06 18.78
N ARG A 458 -16.45 -15.58 18.69
CA ARG A 458 -17.17 -15.01 19.83
C ARG A 458 -17.36 -16.00 20.97
N ALA A 459 -17.47 -17.29 20.66
CA ALA A 459 -17.58 -18.34 21.67
C ALA A 459 -16.28 -18.54 22.50
N LYS A 460 -15.15 -17.97 22.04
CA LYS A 460 -13.86 -18.07 22.71
C LYS A 460 -13.61 -16.87 23.62
N PRO A 461 -12.81 -17.01 24.70
CA PRO A 461 -12.24 -15.88 25.43
C PRO A 461 -11.48 -14.97 24.47
N ASP A 462 -11.50 -13.65 24.66
CA ASP A 462 -10.90 -12.67 23.74
C ASP A 462 -9.42 -12.92 23.44
N ALA A 463 -8.65 -13.34 24.45
CA ALA A 463 -7.24 -13.70 24.29
C ALA A 463 -6.98 -14.92 23.40
N GLU A 464 -7.97 -15.80 23.22
CA GLU A 464 -7.88 -17.00 22.40
C GLU A 464 -8.38 -16.79 20.97
N ARG A 465 -9.14 -15.70 20.70
CA ARG A 465 -9.63 -15.36 19.39
C ARG A 465 -8.49 -15.08 18.43
N ASP A 466 -8.72 -15.36 17.15
CA ASP A 466 -7.80 -14.89 16.13
C ASP A 466 -7.71 -13.35 16.18
N PRO A 467 -6.53 -12.75 15.92
CA PRO A 467 -6.30 -11.32 16.15
C PRO A 467 -7.33 -10.40 15.50
N GLU A 468 -7.84 -10.74 14.31
CA GLU A 468 -8.84 -9.95 13.60
C GLU A 468 -10.23 -9.96 14.28
N PHE A 469 -10.55 -10.99 15.06
CA PHE A 469 -11.83 -11.15 15.77
C PHE A 469 -11.77 -10.80 17.26
N GLN A 470 -10.64 -10.27 17.74
CA GLN A 470 -10.59 -9.72 19.09
C GLN A 470 -11.50 -8.49 19.22
N ALA A 471 -12.08 -8.27 20.40
CA ALA A 471 -13.03 -7.20 20.68
C ALA A 471 -12.53 -5.81 20.26
N ARG A 472 -11.22 -5.55 20.38
CA ARG A 472 -10.56 -4.32 19.91
C ARG A 472 -10.71 -4.04 18.42
N ASN A 473 -11.14 -5.02 17.60
CA ASN A 473 -11.28 -4.91 16.15
C ASN A 473 -12.74 -5.00 15.67
N TRP A 474 -13.71 -5.22 16.56
CA TRP A 474 -15.11 -5.45 16.17
C TRP A 474 -15.73 -4.27 15.47
N ASN A 475 -15.62 -3.08 16.03
CA ASN A 475 -16.14 -1.86 15.38
C ASN A 475 -15.61 -1.72 13.93
N ARG A 476 -14.33 -2.03 13.70
CA ARG A 476 -13.75 -2.01 12.36
C ARG A 476 -14.37 -3.05 11.41
N GLN A 477 -14.67 -4.25 11.91
CA GLN A 477 -15.31 -5.29 11.12
C GLN A 477 -16.77 -4.91 10.79
N GLU A 478 -17.52 -4.37 11.74
CA GLU A 478 -18.88 -3.86 11.53
C GLU A 478 -18.92 -2.76 10.48
N GLN A 479 -18.03 -1.78 10.60
CA GLN A 479 -17.91 -0.70 9.61
C GLN A 479 -17.56 -1.23 8.22
N ALA A 480 -16.70 -2.25 8.12
CA ALA A 480 -16.36 -2.88 6.84
C ALA A 480 -17.58 -3.59 6.22
N LEU A 481 -18.38 -4.29 7.03
CA LEU A 481 -19.63 -4.91 6.58
C LEU A 481 -20.69 -3.88 6.16
N ALA A 482 -20.81 -2.78 6.87
CA ALA A 482 -21.72 -1.67 6.53
C ALA A 482 -21.28 -1.00 5.21
N ALA A 483 -20.01 -0.71 5.05
CA ALA A 483 -19.46 -0.06 3.86
C ALA A 483 -19.61 -0.89 2.57
N MET A 484 -19.86 -2.19 2.67
CA MET A 484 -20.12 -3.04 1.49
C MET A 484 -21.32 -2.53 0.67
N THR A 485 -22.34 -1.94 1.30
CA THR A 485 -23.55 -1.46 0.63
C THR A 485 -23.25 -0.44 -0.46
N THR A 486 -22.21 0.37 -0.29
CA THR A 486 -21.88 1.45 -1.22
C THR A 486 -21.27 0.95 -2.54
N THR A 487 -20.65 -0.22 -2.52
CA THR A 487 -19.94 -0.80 -3.68
C THR A 487 -20.48 -2.17 -4.10
N TYR A 488 -21.49 -2.69 -3.38
CA TYR A 488 -22.14 -3.94 -3.76
C TYR A 488 -23.09 -3.73 -4.96
N HIS A 489 -22.98 -4.60 -5.94
CA HIS A 489 -23.94 -4.77 -7.02
C HIS A 489 -24.10 -6.26 -7.28
N ARG A 490 -25.33 -6.76 -7.21
CA ARG A 490 -25.63 -8.20 -7.29
C ARG A 490 -25.06 -8.85 -8.54
N LYS A 491 -25.31 -8.28 -9.72
CA LYS A 491 -24.84 -8.80 -11.01
C LYS A 491 -23.30 -8.92 -11.08
N VAL A 492 -22.59 -7.94 -10.51
CA VAL A 492 -21.12 -7.95 -10.44
C VAL A 492 -20.64 -9.05 -9.50
N ASP A 493 -21.25 -9.19 -8.34
CA ASP A 493 -20.84 -10.14 -7.30
C ASP A 493 -21.11 -11.59 -7.75
N GLU A 494 -22.29 -11.85 -8.36
CA GLU A 494 -22.61 -13.14 -9.00
C GLU A 494 -21.59 -13.51 -10.09
N ALA A 495 -21.22 -12.53 -10.94
CA ALA A 495 -20.26 -12.77 -12.02
C ALA A 495 -18.85 -13.10 -11.50
N LEU A 496 -18.43 -12.50 -10.38
CA LEU A 496 -17.15 -12.80 -9.76
C LEU A 496 -17.14 -14.21 -9.12
N LEU A 497 -18.24 -14.63 -8.48
CA LEU A 497 -18.35 -16.00 -7.97
C LEU A 497 -18.38 -17.02 -9.10
N GLY A 498 -19.16 -16.75 -10.17
CA GLY A 498 -19.19 -17.62 -11.36
C GLY A 498 -17.82 -17.77 -12.00
N LEU A 499 -17.06 -16.66 -12.13
CA LEU A 499 -15.71 -16.68 -12.66
C LEU A 499 -14.75 -17.51 -11.80
N ALA A 500 -14.85 -17.43 -10.46
CA ALA A 500 -14.03 -18.26 -9.57
C ALA A 500 -14.28 -19.76 -9.81
N VAL A 501 -15.55 -20.16 -10.00
CA VAL A 501 -15.91 -21.55 -10.34
C VAL A 501 -15.35 -21.94 -11.71
N GLU A 502 -15.54 -21.11 -12.73
CA GLU A 502 -15.03 -21.38 -14.09
C GLU A 502 -13.50 -21.52 -14.12
N ARG A 503 -12.79 -20.67 -13.39
CA ARG A 503 -11.33 -20.71 -13.27
C ARG A 503 -10.87 -22.03 -12.63
N ALA A 504 -11.51 -22.41 -11.55
CA ALA A 504 -11.21 -23.67 -10.88
C ALA A 504 -11.47 -24.88 -11.78
N LEU A 505 -12.55 -24.88 -12.57
CA LEU A 505 -12.84 -25.97 -13.50
C LEU A 505 -11.85 -26.11 -14.66
N ARG A 506 -11.09 -25.04 -14.98
CA ARG A 506 -9.97 -25.09 -15.95
C ARG A 506 -8.73 -25.78 -15.40
N MET A 507 -8.61 -25.91 -14.07
CA MET A 507 -7.47 -26.57 -13.43
C MET A 507 -7.61 -28.11 -13.51
N PRO A 508 -6.48 -28.85 -13.47
CA PRO A 508 -6.50 -30.29 -13.30
C PRO A 508 -7.31 -30.71 -12.07
N GLU A 509 -8.07 -31.78 -12.15
CA GLU A 509 -8.92 -32.22 -11.04
C GLU A 509 -8.16 -32.47 -9.74
N ALA A 510 -6.94 -33.00 -9.85
CA ALA A 510 -6.07 -33.28 -8.71
C ALA A 510 -5.56 -32.00 -7.98
N GLU A 511 -5.64 -30.83 -8.63
CA GLU A 511 -5.21 -29.54 -8.06
C GLU A 511 -6.39 -28.74 -7.50
N ARG A 512 -7.64 -29.13 -7.79
CA ARG A 512 -8.84 -28.43 -7.33
C ARG A 512 -9.11 -28.67 -5.85
N SER A 513 -9.68 -27.68 -5.18
CA SER A 513 -10.24 -27.89 -3.85
C SER A 513 -11.59 -28.61 -3.94
N ALA A 514 -11.97 -29.29 -2.86
CA ALA A 514 -13.32 -29.82 -2.71
C ALA A 514 -14.40 -28.71 -2.61
N GLY A 515 -13.98 -27.44 -2.51
CA GLY A 515 -14.86 -26.27 -2.43
C GLY A 515 -15.73 -26.10 -3.65
N ILE A 516 -15.23 -26.40 -4.86
CA ILE A 516 -15.99 -26.30 -6.10
C ILE A 516 -17.26 -27.17 -6.09
N ALA A 517 -17.16 -28.40 -5.65
CA ALA A 517 -18.33 -29.27 -5.52
C ALA A 517 -19.37 -28.69 -4.53
N LYS A 518 -18.94 -27.99 -3.49
CA LYS A 518 -19.86 -27.33 -2.54
C LYS A 518 -20.61 -26.17 -3.20
N VAL A 519 -19.93 -25.35 -4.00
CA VAL A 519 -20.57 -24.25 -4.75
C VAL A 519 -21.54 -24.81 -5.78
N LEU A 520 -21.12 -25.79 -6.57
CA LEU A 520 -21.95 -26.40 -7.63
C LEU A 520 -23.16 -27.16 -7.06
N GLY A 521 -23.07 -27.72 -5.85
CA GLY A 521 -24.14 -28.46 -5.21
C GLY A 521 -24.50 -29.73 -5.95
N ALA A 522 -25.68 -29.80 -6.58
CA ALA A 522 -26.14 -30.99 -7.35
C ALA A 522 -25.52 -31.10 -8.75
N VAL A 523 -24.86 -30.04 -9.24
CA VAL A 523 -24.19 -30.04 -10.55
C VAL A 523 -22.82 -30.71 -10.41
N ALA A 524 -22.60 -31.81 -11.08
CA ALA A 524 -21.29 -32.45 -11.06
C ALA A 524 -20.27 -31.55 -11.81
N PRO A 525 -19.00 -31.43 -11.37
CA PRO A 525 -17.99 -30.57 -12.03
C PRO A 525 -17.82 -30.84 -13.53
N LYS A 526 -17.94 -32.10 -13.96
CA LYS A 526 -17.86 -32.50 -15.38
C LYS A 526 -19.04 -31.99 -16.23
N ASP A 527 -20.19 -31.75 -15.61
CA ASP A 527 -21.45 -31.32 -16.26
C ASP A 527 -21.71 -29.82 -16.08
N ALA A 528 -20.78 -29.07 -15.48
CA ALA A 528 -20.90 -27.66 -15.15
C ALA A 528 -20.64 -26.76 -16.38
N SER A 529 -21.66 -26.62 -17.26
CA SER A 529 -21.63 -25.61 -18.32
C SER A 529 -21.68 -24.18 -17.77
N PRO A 530 -21.27 -23.16 -18.53
CA PRO A 530 -21.39 -21.76 -18.11
C PRO A 530 -22.82 -21.38 -17.69
N GLU A 531 -23.86 -21.90 -18.37
CA GLU A 531 -25.26 -21.68 -18.05
C GLU A 531 -25.64 -22.35 -16.73
N ALA A 532 -25.16 -23.59 -16.50
CA ALA A 532 -25.41 -24.30 -15.25
C ALA A 532 -24.76 -23.58 -14.06
N ILE A 533 -23.53 -23.08 -14.23
CA ILE A 533 -22.83 -22.27 -13.22
C ILE A 533 -23.61 -20.98 -12.93
N LYS A 534 -23.98 -20.23 -13.98
CA LYS A 534 -24.77 -18.99 -13.85
C LYS A 534 -26.07 -19.21 -13.11
N LYS A 535 -26.84 -20.25 -13.51
CA LYS A 535 -28.10 -20.64 -12.84
C LYS A 535 -27.88 -20.98 -11.36
N ARG A 536 -26.83 -21.76 -11.07
CA ARG A 536 -26.52 -22.14 -9.70
C ARG A 536 -26.11 -20.95 -8.83
N VAL A 537 -25.27 -20.07 -9.35
CA VAL A 537 -24.84 -18.84 -8.64
C VAL A 537 -26.04 -17.93 -8.41
N ALA A 538 -26.88 -17.71 -9.43
CA ALA A 538 -28.09 -16.89 -9.26
C ALA A 538 -29.00 -17.44 -8.13
N ALA A 539 -29.20 -18.76 -8.07
CA ALA A 539 -29.98 -19.38 -7.00
C ALA A 539 -29.36 -19.19 -5.60
N LEU A 540 -28.04 -19.15 -5.49
CA LEU A 540 -27.35 -18.82 -4.23
C LEU A 540 -27.64 -17.38 -3.80
N TYR A 541 -27.62 -16.44 -4.73
CA TYR A 541 -27.90 -15.02 -4.44
C TYR A 541 -29.39 -14.72 -4.23
N GLU A 542 -30.29 -15.51 -4.79
CA GLU A 542 -31.72 -15.43 -4.48
C GLU A 542 -32.04 -15.92 -3.07
N GLY A 543 -31.32 -16.92 -2.59
CA GLY A 543 -31.52 -17.52 -1.27
C GLY A 543 -30.84 -16.80 -0.12
N THR A 544 -30.21 -15.65 -0.32
CA THR A 544 -29.48 -14.92 0.74
C THR A 544 -30.12 -13.57 1.07
N LYS A 545 -30.07 -13.20 2.36
CA LYS A 545 -30.43 -11.86 2.86
C LYS A 545 -29.21 -10.97 3.14
N LEU A 546 -28.01 -11.45 2.89
CA LEU A 546 -26.78 -10.70 3.17
C LEU A 546 -26.59 -9.44 2.31
N GLY A 547 -27.41 -9.25 1.26
CA GLY A 547 -27.50 -7.98 0.53
C GLY A 547 -27.96 -6.80 1.39
N ASP A 548 -28.75 -7.06 2.45
CA ASP A 548 -29.22 -6.06 3.39
C ASP A 548 -28.16 -5.76 4.47
N ALA A 549 -27.91 -4.47 4.73
CA ALA A 549 -26.89 -4.02 5.69
C ALA A 549 -27.27 -4.35 7.14
N ALA A 550 -28.55 -4.19 7.48
CA ALA A 550 -29.05 -4.45 8.84
C ALA A 550 -28.93 -5.95 9.16
N THR A 551 -29.26 -6.82 8.20
CA THR A 551 -29.07 -8.27 8.33
C THR A 551 -27.62 -8.63 8.57
N ARG A 552 -26.67 -8.03 7.84
CA ARG A 552 -25.23 -8.29 8.05
C ARG A 552 -24.76 -7.86 9.43
N ALA A 553 -25.20 -6.68 9.88
CA ALA A 553 -24.85 -6.15 11.21
C ALA A 553 -25.40 -7.04 12.32
N ASP A 554 -26.70 -7.39 12.26
CA ASP A 554 -27.36 -8.24 13.26
C ASP A 554 -26.70 -9.64 13.37
N LEU A 555 -26.44 -10.27 12.22
CA LEU A 555 -25.76 -11.57 12.21
C LEU A 555 -24.32 -11.47 12.74
N PHE A 556 -23.58 -10.43 12.37
CA PHE A 556 -22.23 -10.22 12.90
C PHE A 556 -22.22 -10.00 14.42
N GLU A 557 -23.16 -9.21 14.93
CA GLU A 557 -23.24 -8.87 16.34
C GLU A 557 -23.76 -10.02 17.22
N LYS A 558 -24.75 -10.80 16.74
CA LYS A 558 -25.54 -11.68 17.61
C LYS A 558 -25.49 -13.16 17.27
N ALA A 559 -25.33 -13.50 15.97
CA ALA A 559 -25.50 -14.89 15.54
C ALA A 559 -24.54 -15.86 16.23
N THR A 560 -25.08 -16.98 16.68
CA THR A 560 -24.31 -18.14 17.18
C THR A 560 -24.11 -19.17 16.07
N THR A 561 -23.10 -20.02 16.21
CA THR A 561 -22.85 -21.12 15.25
C THR A 561 -24.07 -22.07 15.15
N ALA A 562 -24.80 -22.26 16.24
CA ALA A 562 -25.99 -23.13 16.26
C ALA A 562 -27.15 -22.53 15.46
N GLU A 563 -27.36 -21.22 15.52
CA GLU A 563 -28.37 -20.49 14.73
C GLU A 563 -28.00 -20.45 13.26
N LEU A 564 -26.73 -20.16 12.93
CA LEU A 564 -26.25 -20.17 11.55
C LEU A 564 -26.42 -21.54 10.87
N ARG A 565 -26.18 -22.65 11.60
CA ARG A 565 -26.41 -24.00 11.08
C ARG A 565 -27.88 -24.30 10.77
N LYS A 566 -28.81 -23.64 11.46
CA LYS A 566 -30.26 -23.77 11.22
C LYS A 566 -30.80 -22.75 10.21
N SER A 567 -29.99 -21.78 9.81
CA SER A 567 -30.35 -20.76 8.83
C SER A 567 -30.63 -21.38 7.47
N ASN A 568 -31.65 -20.84 6.78
CA ASN A 568 -31.95 -21.19 5.38
C ASN A 568 -31.21 -20.26 4.39
N ASP A 569 -30.37 -19.35 4.86
CA ASP A 569 -29.60 -18.46 3.98
C ASP A 569 -28.54 -19.26 3.21
N SER A 570 -28.66 -19.20 1.90
CA SER A 570 -27.85 -20.03 0.97
C SER A 570 -26.35 -19.75 1.04
N LEU A 571 -25.93 -18.48 1.19
CA LEU A 571 -24.53 -18.12 1.27
C LEU A 571 -23.93 -18.41 2.66
N ILE A 572 -24.72 -18.27 3.73
CA ILE A 572 -24.31 -18.72 5.07
C ILE A 572 -24.10 -20.24 5.06
N GLN A 573 -25.03 -21.03 4.46
CA GLN A 573 -24.88 -22.48 4.34
C GLN A 573 -23.67 -22.85 3.50
N LEU A 574 -23.40 -22.16 2.40
CA LEU A 574 -22.21 -22.37 1.60
C LEU A 574 -20.92 -22.03 2.40
N ALA A 575 -20.91 -20.91 3.11
CA ALA A 575 -19.78 -20.53 3.96
C ALA A 575 -19.49 -21.59 5.05
N LEU A 576 -20.54 -22.15 5.68
CA LEU A 576 -20.42 -23.24 6.65
C LEU A 576 -19.83 -24.51 6.01
N GLN A 577 -20.21 -24.83 4.75
CA GLN A 577 -19.66 -25.98 4.02
C GLN A 577 -18.19 -25.78 3.58
N LEU A 578 -17.78 -24.55 3.27
CA LEU A 578 -16.41 -24.21 2.91
C LEU A 578 -15.49 -24.06 4.15
N ARG A 579 -16.06 -23.75 5.30
CA ARG A 579 -15.31 -23.46 6.54
C ARG A 579 -14.30 -24.56 6.95
N PRO A 580 -14.63 -25.89 6.89
CA PRO A 580 -13.65 -26.94 7.18
C PRO A 580 -12.43 -26.90 6.27
N LEU A 581 -12.62 -26.68 4.95
CA LEU A 581 -11.54 -26.59 3.96
C LEU A 581 -10.66 -25.37 4.23
N ALA A 582 -11.27 -24.22 4.51
CA ALA A 582 -10.56 -23.01 4.91
C ALA A 582 -9.76 -23.24 6.21
N ALA A 583 -10.34 -23.94 7.20
CA ALA A 583 -9.66 -24.26 8.45
C ALA A 583 -8.44 -25.19 8.23
N GLU A 584 -8.52 -26.13 7.33
CA GLU A 584 -7.37 -26.97 6.95
C GLU A 584 -6.25 -26.16 6.28
N ALA A 585 -6.60 -25.24 5.37
CA ALA A 585 -5.65 -24.29 4.76
C ALA A 585 -4.99 -23.41 5.84
N GLU A 586 -5.78 -22.84 6.76
CA GLU A 586 -5.28 -22.08 7.91
C GLU A 586 -4.28 -22.90 8.74
N GLN A 587 -4.58 -24.15 9.06
CA GLN A 587 -3.68 -25.03 9.81
C GLN A 587 -2.39 -25.37 9.04
N ARG A 588 -2.45 -25.51 7.71
CA ARG A 588 -1.23 -25.67 6.88
C ARG A 588 -0.33 -24.44 6.97
N HIS A 589 -0.93 -23.26 6.85
CA HIS A 589 -0.22 -21.98 6.97
C HIS A 589 0.37 -21.78 8.38
N GLU A 590 -0.36 -22.14 9.44
CA GLU A 590 0.14 -22.08 10.82
C GLU A 590 1.35 -23.02 11.03
N ARG A 591 1.31 -24.23 10.49
CA ARG A 591 2.45 -25.17 10.53
C ARG A 591 3.65 -24.61 9.76
N LEU A 592 3.44 -24.12 8.54
CA LEU A 592 4.50 -23.49 7.75
C LEU A 592 5.12 -22.30 8.51
N ALA A 593 4.29 -21.40 9.04
CA ALA A 593 4.75 -20.25 9.81
C ALA A 593 5.56 -20.66 11.05
N GLY A 594 5.10 -21.68 11.80
CA GLY A 594 5.82 -22.20 12.96
C GLY A 594 7.14 -22.88 12.61
N ARG A 595 7.22 -23.56 11.45
CA ARG A 595 8.47 -24.13 10.96
C ARG A 595 9.44 -23.05 10.50
N MET A 596 8.96 -22.09 9.72
CA MET A 596 9.76 -20.96 9.24
C MET A 596 10.25 -20.06 10.39
N ALA A 597 9.52 -19.95 11.49
CA ALA A 597 9.92 -19.18 12.67
C ALA A 597 11.24 -19.67 13.32
N VAL A 598 11.69 -20.89 13.04
CA VAL A 598 12.99 -21.39 13.50
C VAL A 598 14.02 -21.55 12.37
N LEU A 599 13.58 -21.70 11.11
CA LEU A 599 14.49 -21.86 9.99
C LEU A 599 15.01 -20.51 9.48
N LYS A 600 14.12 -19.53 9.31
CA LYS A 600 14.46 -18.22 8.78
C LYS A 600 15.44 -17.42 9.65
N PRO A 601 15.32 -17.38 10.99
CA PRO A 601 16.34 -16.76 11.84
C PRO A 601 17.74 -17.36 11.65
N LYS A 602 17.85 -18.68 11.47
CA LYS A 602 19.16 -19.33 11.19
C LYS A 602 19.75 -18.86 9.85
N TYR A 603 18.92 -18.76 8.82
CA TYR A 603 19.34 -18.23 7.53
C TYR A 603 19.80 -16.77 7.64
N ILE A 604 19.08 -15.92 8.37
CA ILE A 604 19.43 -14.52 8.60
C ILE A 604 20.74 -14.41 9.41
N GLU A 605 20.93 -15.24 10.44
CA GLU A 605 22.19 -15.28 11.20
C GLU A 605 23.38 -15.68 10.33
N ALA A 606 23.19 -16.70 9.47
CA ALA A 606 24.21 -17.11 8.51
C ALA A 606 24.57 -15.96 7.54
N MET A 607 23.57 -15.26 7.02
CA MET A 607 23.77 -14.08 6.18
C MET A 607 24.51 -12.95 6.90
N ARG A 608 24.18 -12.67 8.16
CA ARG A 608 24.89 -11.66 8.98
C ARG A 608 26.36 -12.04 9.23
N ALA A 609 26.62 -13.33 9.45
CA ALA A 609 27.99 -13.82 9.62
C ALA A 609 28.80 -13.78 8.30
N PHE A 610 28.14 -13.97 7.16
CA PHE A 610 28.75 -13.94 5.83
C PHE A 610 29.01 -12.52 5.34
N ARG A 611 28.01 -11.61 5.48
CA ARG A 611 28.11 -10.21 5.03
C ARG A 611 28.86 -9.38 6.07
N LYS A 612 29.80 -8.57 5.61
CA LYS A 612 30.51 -7.62 6.49
C LYS A 612 29.68 -6.38 6.77
N ASP A 613 28.87 -5.96 5.79
CA ASP A 613 28.06 -4.76 5.85
C ASP A 613 26.66 -5.05 6.40
N PRO A 614 26.07 -4.13 7.18
CA PRO A 614 24.70 -4.25 7.63
C PRO A 614 23.74 -4.22 6.44
N PHE A 615 22.61 -4.90 6.56
CA PHE A 615 21.52 -4.85 5.59
C PHE A 615 20.19 -4.56 6.29
N ALA A 616 19.29 -3.90 5.55
CA ALA A 616 17.97 -3.58 6.06
C ALA A 616 17.08 -4.83 6.15
N PRO A 617 16.20 -4.94 7.15
CA PRO A 617 15.14 -5.93 7.13
C PRO A 617 14.07 -5.55 6.10
N ASP A 618 13.36 -6.54 5.57
CA ASP A 618 12.22 -6.29 4.71
C ASP A 618 11.21 -5.35 5.36
N ALA A 619 10.60 -4.47 4.57
CA ALA A 619 9.52 -3.59 5.00
C ALA A 619 8.31 -4.40 5.48
N ASN A 620 7.57 -3.88 6.45
CA ASN A 620 6.46 -4.59 7.11
C ASN A 620 5.37 -3.65 7.67
N GLY A 621 5.23 -2.44 7.12
CA GLY A 621 4.27 -1.44 7.57
C GLY A 621 4.71 -0.65 8.81
N THR A 622 6.00 -0.68 9.16
CA THR A 622 6.58 0.09 10.26
C THR A 622 7.40 1.26 9.74
N LEU A 623 7.70 2.23 10.62
CA LEU A 623 8.51 3.39 10.26
C LEU A 623 9.89 2.96 9.73
N ARG A 624 10.25 3.46 8.56
CA ARG A 624 11.52 3.22 7.89
C ARG A 624 12.08 4.49 7.30
N ILE A 625 13.38 4.50 7.10
CA ILE A 625 14.11 5.56 6.44
C ILE A 625 14.86 4.97 5.26
N THR A 626 14.79 5.63 4.11
CA THR A 626 15.64 5.39 2.95
C THR A 626 16.32 6.71 2.57
N TYR A 627 17.54 6.67 2.08
CA TYR A 627 18.29 7.86 1.69
C TYR A 627 18.99 7.66 0.35
N GLY A 628 19.21 8.75 -0.35
CA GLY A 628 19.82 8.78 -1.68
C GLY A 628 20.02 10.20 -2.17
N THR A 629 20.02 10.40 -3.48
CA THR A 629 20.22 11.69 -4.11
C THR A 629 19.18 11.95 -5.21
N VAL A 630 18.92 13.22 -5.47
CA VAL A 630 18.12 13.65 -6.62
C VAL A 630 18.86 13.30 -7.90
N ARG A 631 18.29 12.42 -8.73
CA ARG A 631 18.96 11.90 -9.93
C ARG A 631 18.00 11.49 -11.03
N GLY A 632 18.37 11.85 -12.26
CA GLY A 632 17.82 11.21 -13.44
C GLY A 632 18.38 9.79 -13.67
N TYR A 633 17.97 9.14 -14.77
CA TYR A 633 18.45 7.80 -15.12
C TYR A 633 18.33 7.54 -16.64
N LYS A 634 18.93 6.44 -17.08
CA LYS A 634 18.72 5.88 -18.43
C LYS A 634 17.93 4.58 -18.31
N PRO A 635 16.74 4.46 -18.92
CA PRO A 635 15.92 3.23 -18.82
C PRO A 635 16.57 2.04 -19.53
N THR A 636 17.28 2.29 -20.64
CA THR A 636 18.12 1.32 -21.35
C THR A 636 19.40 1.98 -21.82
N PRO A 637 20.48 1.23 -22.14
CA PRO A 637 21.75 1.80 -22.62
C PRO A 637 21.61 2.73 -23.83
N ASP A 638 20.66 2.43 -24.72
CA ASP A 638 20.46 3.16 -25.98
C ASP A 638 19.40 4.27 -25.88
N ALA A 639 18.63 4.31 -24.77
CA ALA A 639 17.61 5.32 -24.58
C ALA A 639 18.21 6.69 -24.23
N PRO A 640 17.55 7.80 -24.58
CA PRO A 640 17.92 9.11 -24.07
C PRO A 640 17.76 9.13 -22.54
N PRO A 641 18.65 9.85 -21.82
CA PRO A 641 18.55 9.96 -20.38
C PRO A 641 17.34 10.81 -19.97
N TYR A 642 16.67 10.39 -18.93
CA TYR A 642 15.64 11.17 -18.27
C TYR A 642 16.25 12.12 -17.23
N ARG A 643 15.91 13.41 -17.34
CA ARG A 643 16.30 14.42 -16.35
C ARG A 643 15.51 14.25 -15.04
N PRO A 644 16.06 14.72 -13.89
CA PRO A 644 15.45 14.48 -12.59
C PRO A 644 14.23 15.35 -12.27
N PHE A 645 13.91 16.38 -13.04
CA PHE A 645 12.77 17.28 -12.80
C PHE A 645 11.85 17.34 -14.01
N SER A 646 10.54 17.38 -13.75
CA SER A 646 9.51 17.80 -14.69
C SER A 646 9.00 19.21 -14.34
N THR A 647 8.32 19.88 -15.27
CA THR A 647 7.95 21.28 -15.10
C THR A 647 6.49 21.57 -15.43
N LEU A 648 5.99 22.69 -14.91
CA LEU A 648 4.63 23.19 -15.15
C LEU A 648 4.34 23.41 -16.64
N SER A 649 5.29 23.95 -17.40
CA SER A 649 5.11 24.13 -18.84
C SER A 649 4.97 22.82 -19.58
N GLU A 650 5.66 21.75 -19.14
CA GLU A 650 5.51 20.40 -19.70
C GLU A 650 4.15 19.80 -19.37
N MET A 651 3.63 20.03 -18.15
CA MET A 651 2.28 19.63 -17.78
C MET A 651 1.24 20.29 -18.70
N VAL A 652 1.33 21.61 -18.86
CA VAL A 652 0.42 22.36 -19.72
C VAL A 652 0.55 21.92 -21.19
N ALA A 653 1.76 21.62 -21.66
CA ALA A 653 1.97 21.09 -23.02
C ALA A 653 1.37 19.70 -23.26
N LYS A 654 1.14 18.93 -22.20
CA LYS A 654 0.42 17.63 -22.27
C LYS A 654 -1.10 17.79 -22.25
N ASP A 655 -1.66 18.98 -22.05
CA ASP A 655 -3.10 19.22 -22.04
C ASP A 655 -3.76 18.76 -23.35
N ARG A 656 -4.78 17.95 -23.24
CA ARG A 656 -5.59 17.45 -24.37
C ARG A 656 -7.03 17.94 -24.33
N GLY A 657 -7.39 18.77 -23.31
CA GLY A 657 -8.76 19.17 -23.06
C GLY A 657 -9.70 18.01 -22.73
N ALA A 658 -9.15 16.86 -22.35
CA ALA A 658 -9.89 15.65 -22.01
C ALA A 658 -9.08 14.77 -21.04
N LYS A 659 -9.78 14.08 -20.15
CA LYS A 659 -9.18 13.14 -19.20
C LYS A 659 -8.42 12.01 -19.90
N PRO A 660 -7.33 11.53 -19.30
CA PRO A 660 -6.76 11.98 -18.03
C PRO A 660 -5.76 13.15 -18.16
N PHE A 661 -5.65 13.78 -19.32
CA PHE A 661 -4.73 14.89 -19.63
C PHE A 661 -5.51 16.20 -19.79
N GLU A 662 -6.34 16.54 -18.83
CA GLU A 662 -7.08 17.80 -18.76
C GLU A 662 -6.51 18.66 -17.65
N VAL A 663 -5.83 19.74 -18.03
CA VAL A 663 -5.27 20.71 -17.06
C VAL A 663 -6.39 21.65 -16.60
N PRO A 664 -6.60 21.84 -15.29
CA PRO A 664 -7.62 22.75 -14.77
C PRO A 664 -7.41 24.18 -15.25
N GLU A 665 -8.53 24.89 -15.49
CA GLU A 665 -8.50 26.26 -16.05
C GLU A 665 -7.73 27.22 -15.15
N GLY A 666 -7.83 27.11 -13.81
CA GLY A 666 -7.06 27.92 -12.87
C GLY A 666 -5.54 27.78 -13.05
N VAL A 667 -5.05 26.56 -13.28
CA VAL A 667 -3.64 26.28 -13.57
C VAL A 667 -3.21 26.93 -14.89
N LYS A 668 -4.01 26.79 -15.94
CA LYS A 668 -3.75 27.40 -17.26
C LYS A 668 -3.74 28.93 -17.18
N ALA A 669 -4.72 29.51 -16.48
CA ALA A 669 -4.82 30.95 -16.31
C ALA A 669 -3.65 31.52 -15.50
N ALA A 670 -3.28 30.91 -14.39
CA ALA A 670 -2.15 31.35 -13.58
C ALA A 670 -0.83 31.26 -14.38
N ARG A 671 -0.64 30.15 -15.15
CA ARG A 671 0.54 30.01 -16.01
C ARG A 671 0.55 31.04 -17.15
N ALA A 672 -0.57 31.29 -17.83
CA ALA A 672 -0.69 32.27 -18.92
C ALA A 672 -0.46 33.71 -18.42
N ALA A 673 -0.94 34.03 -17.24
CA ALA A 673 -0.71 35.32 -16.58
C ALA A 673 0.72 35.46 -16.00
N ASN A 674 1.58 34.47 -16.18
CA ASN A 674 2.94 34.39 -15.63
C ASN A 674 3.00 34.58 -14.10
N LYS A 675 1.95 34.14 -13.37
CA LYS A 675 1.89 34.13 -11.90
C LYS A 675 2.75 32.97 -11.35
N LEU A 676 4.05 32.99 -11.59
CA LEU A 676 4.98 31.95 -11.18
C LEU A 676 5.69 32.27 -9.85
N GLY A 677 5.81 33.54 -9.51
CA GLY A 677 6.42 34.01 -8.27
C GLY A 677 7.83 33.45 -8.02
N PRO A 678 8.22 33.27 -6.76
CA PRO A 678 9.54 32.76 -6.38
C PRO A 678 9.64 31.23 -6.47
N TYR A 679 8.62 30.55 -6.99
CA TYR A 679 8.57 29.10 -7.12
C TYR A 679 9.31 28.58 -8.36
N VAL A 680 9.76 29.50 -9.22
CA VAL A 680 10.57 29.20 -10.41
C VAL A 680 11.95 28.72 -9.99
N ASP A 681 12.37 27.58 -10.53
CA ASP A 681 13.75 27.14 -10.48
C ASP A 681 14.56 27.86 -11.55
N GLU A 682 15.65 28.54 -11.16
CA GLU A 682 16.48 29.32 -12.07
C GLU A 682 17.11 28.46 -13.19
N THR A 683 17.45 27.20 -12.89
CA THR A 683 18.06 26.28 -13.85
C THR A 683 17.05 25.74 -14.85
N LEU A 684 15.81 25.48 -14.39
CA LEU A 684 14.72 24.99 -15.22
C LEU A 684 13.98 26.13 -15.94
N ALA A 685 14.13 27.37 -15.45
CA ALA A 685 13.38 28.55 -15.86
C ALA A 685 11.85 28.36 -15.81
N ASP A 686 11.38 27.53 -14.86
CA ASP A 686 9.97 27.15 -14.69
C ASP A 686 9.72 26.63 -13.27
N VAL A 687 8.43 26.42 -12.92
CA VAL A 687 8.05 25.78 -11.66
C VAL A 687 8.23 24.27 -11.81
N PRO A 688 9.08 23.62 -10.98
CA PRO A 688 9.20 22.16 -10.98
C PRO A 688 7.91 21.52 -10.43
N VAL A 689 7.41 20.48 -11.09
CA VAL A 689 6.21 19.73 -10.66
C VAL A 689 6.60 18.50 -9.88
N ASP A 690 7.38 17.60 -10.50
CA ASP A 690 7.85 16.38 -9.88
C ASP A 690 9.37 16.23 -10.01
N PHE A 691 9.95 15.43 -9.10
CA PHE A 691 11.35 15.07 -9.21
C PHE A 691 11.62 13.59 -8.93
N LEU A 692 12.77 13.11 -9.43
CA LEU A 692 13.29 11.77 -9.22
C LEU A 692 14.38 11.75 -8.16
N ALA A 693 14.39 10.68 -7.36
CA ALA A 693 15.52 10.34 -6.49
C ALA A 693 15.83 8.84 -6.54
N ASP A 694 17.08 8.47 -6.27
CA ASP A 694 17.54 7.08 -6.27
C ASP A 694 17.22 6.38 -4.93
N LEU A 695 15.97 6.48 -4.46
CA LEU A 695 15.53 5.94 -3.18
C LEU A 695 14.84 4.59 -3.34
N HIS A 696 15.03 3.72 -2.35
CA HIS A 696 14.32 2.45 -2.26
C HIS A 696 12.97 2.66 -1.59
N ILE A 697 11.88 2.51 -2.35
CA ILE A 697 10.50 2.66 -1.85
C ILE A 697 9.63 1.47 -2.25
N THR A 698 8.49 1.31 -1.61
CA THR A 698 7.42 0.37 -1.97
C THR A 698 6.05 0.96 -1.62
N GLY A 699 4.97 0.28 -1.97
CA GLY A 699 3.61 0.65 -1.56
C GLY A 699 3.54 0.92 -0.05
N GLY A 700 2.78 1.96 0.36
CA GLY A 700 2.76 2.49 1.73
C GLY A 700 3.69 3.68 1.96
N ASN A 701 4.73 3.87 1.12
CA ASN A 701 5.49 5.13 1.08
C ASN A 701 4.69 6.30 0.51
N SER A 702 3.56 6.06 -0.14
CA SER A 702 2.66 7.13 -0.59
C SER A 702 2.41 8.15 0.52
N GLY A 703 2.70 9.44 0.26
CA GLY A 703 2.61 10.55 1.24
C GLY A 703 3.78 10.65 2.22
N SER A 704 4.81 9.81 2.09
CA SER A 704 6.03 9.95 2.89
C SER A 704 6.72 11.27 2.59
N ALA A 705 7.13 11.95 3.66
CA ALA A 705 7.92 13.17 3.54
C ALA A 705 9.29 12.89 2.92
N THR A 706 9.64 13.63 1.89
CA THR A 706 11.00 13.73 1.37
C THR A 706 11.68 14.94 2.00
N LEU A 707 12.78 14.68 2.67
CA LEU A 707 13.49 15.66 3.47
C LEU A 707 14.87 15.93 2.87
N ASN A 708 15.32 17.20 2.92
CA ASN A 708 16.67 17.59 2.52
C ASN A 708 17.71 17.31 3.63
N ALA A 709 18.96 17.65 3.39
CA ALA A 709 20.04 17.49 4.35
C ALA A 709 19.83 18.21 5.70
N LYS A 710 18.96 19.21 5.76
CA LYS A 710 18.59 19.95 6.96
C LYS A 710 17.37 19.37 7.69
N GLY A 711 16.76 18.31 7.17
CA GLY A 711 15.51 17.73 7.69
C GLY A 711 14.26 18.55 7.35
N GLU A 712 14.32 19.42 6.33
CA GLU A 712 13.21 20.22 5.86
C GLU A 712 12.48 19.51 4.72
N LEU A 713 11.15 19.70 4.65
CA LEU A 713 10.28 19.07 3.62
C LEU A 713 10.56 19.70 2.25
N VAL A 714 10.97 18.86 1.28
CA VAL A 714 11.21 19.25 -0.11
C VAL A 714 10.24 18.59 -1.09
N GLY A 715 9.46 17.63 -0.65
CA GLY A 715 8.46 16.96 -1.49
C GLY A 715 7.78 15.80 -0.77
N LEU A 716 6.85 15.16 -1.47
CA LEU A 716 6.14 13.96 -1.00
C LEU A 716 6.30 12.84 -2.02
N VAL A 717 6.72 11.66 -1.56
CA VAL A 717 6.76 10.46 -2.40
C VAL A 717 5.34 10.06 -2.78
N PHE A 718 5.12 9.71 -4.05
CA PHE A 718 3.83 9.17 -4.47
C PHE A 718 3.91 7.96 -5.41
N ASP A 719 5.04 7.77 -6.13
CA ASP A 719 5.17 6.69 -7.13
C ASP A 719 6.64 6.27 -7.31
N GLY A 720 6.88 5.25 -8.11
CA GLY A 720 8.18 4.84 -8.62
C GLY A 720 8.17 4.78 -10.15
N ASN A 721 9.34 4.73 -10.79
CA ASN A 721 9.41 4.48 -12.22
C ASN A 721 9.11 3.01 -12.55
N TYR A 722 8.78 2.70 -13.82
CA TYR A 722 8.43 1.34 -14.24
C TYR A 722 9.55 0.34 -13.96
N GLU A 723 10.79 0.73 -14.17
CA GLU A 723 11.98 -0.08 -13.93
C GLU A 723 12.22 -0.37 -12.44
N ALA A 724 11.61 0.41 -11.55
CA ALA A 724 11.65 0.20 -10.10
C ALA A 724 10.58 -0.78 -9.60
N MET A 725 9.64 -1.27 -10.41
CA MET A 725 8.56 -2.13 -9.94
C MET A 725 9.05 -3.39 -9.21
N ALA A 726 10.19 -3.94 -9.60
CA ALA A 726 10.81 -5.08 -8.93
C ALA A 726 11.52 -4.72 -7.60
N SER A 727 11.51 -3.46 -7.17
CA SER A 727 12.23 -3.01 -5.96
C SER A 727 11.74 -3.68 -4.68
N ASP A 728 10.54 -4.24 -4.66
CA ASP A 728 10.07 -5.09 -3.56
C ASP A 728 10.96 -6.32 -3.33
N TRP A 729 11.70 -6.74 -4.35
CA TRP A 729 12.59 -7.92 -4.35
C TRP A 729 14.06 -7.57 -4.51
N VAL A 730 14.36 -6.57 -5.34
CA VAL A 730 15.73 -6.17 -5.66
C VAL A 730 15.79 -4.68 -5.97
N PHE A 731 16.67 -3.98 -5.28
CA PHE A 731 17.00 -2.59 -5.59
C PHE A 731 18.11 -2.55 -6.64
N VAL A 732 17.89 -1.82 -7.73
CA VAL A 732 18.86 -1.66 -8.82
C VAL A 732 19.30 -0.19 -8.87
N PRO A 733 20.50 0.18 -8.34
CA PRO A 733 20.92 1.59 -8.19
C PRO A 733 20.90 2.41 -9.48
N SER A 734 21.16 1.78 -10.63
CA SER A 734 21.16 2.44 -11.94
C SER A 734 19.77 2.75 -12.48
N LEU A 735 18.74 1.99 -12.09
CA LEU A 735 17.39 2.02 -12.66
C LEU A 735 16.31 2.46 -11.69
N THR A 736 16.39 2.02 -10.41
CA THR A 736 15.34 2.31 -9.42
C THR A 736 15.29 3.80 -9.12
N ARG A 737 14.12 4.41 -9.35
CA ARG A 737 13.83 5.80 -8.99
C ARG A 737 12.48 5.90 -8.31
N SER A 738 12.44 6.71 -7.26
CA SER A 738 11.21 7.21 -6.64
C SER A 738 10.79 8.51 -7.29
N ILE A 739 9.48 8.74 -7.38
CA ILE A 739 8.86 9.95 -7.95
C ILE A 739 8.22 10.73 -6.82
N HIS A 740 8.48 12.02 -6.77
CA HIS A 740 8.07 12.91 -5.69
C HIS A 740 7.43 14.17 -6.26
N VAL A 741 6.32 14.62 -5.68
CA VAL A 741 5.81 15.97 -5.95
C VAL A 741 6.71 16.99 -5.28
N ASP A 742 7.14 18.03 -6.03
CA ASP A 742 8.01 19.09 -5.50
C ASP A 742 7.23 20.05 -4.60
N VAL A 743 7.80 20.40 -3.45
CA VAL A 743 7.14 21.29 -2.48
C VAL A 743 6.88 22.68 -3.06
N ARG A 744 7.68 23.14 -4.03
CA ARG A 744 7.48 24.43 -4.72
C ARG A 744 6.20 24.42 -5.56
N TYR A 745 5.86 23.27 -6.19
CA TYR A 745 4.59 23.10 -6.88
C TYR A 745 3.41 23.13 -5.92
N ILE A 746 3.54 22.48 -4.76
CA ILE A 746 2.50 22.51 -3.72
C ILE A 746 2.24 23.94 -3.25
N GLN A 747 3.31 24.70 -2.96
CA GLN A 747 3.22 26.09 -2.56
C GLN A 747 2.60 26.96 -3.67
N TRP A 748 3.04 26.76 -4.92
CA TRP A 748 2.52 27.50 -6.07
C TRP A 748 1.02 27.24 -6.29
N LEU A 749 0.56 26.00 -6.14
CA LEU A 749 -0.87 25.66 -6.24
C LEU A 749 -1.70 26.42 -5.18
N LEU A 750 -1.23 26.41 -3.93
CA LEU A 750 -1.92 27.11 -2.84
C LEU A 750 -1.89 28.63 -3.00
N ASP A 751 -0.80 29.21 -3.50
CA ASP A 751 -0.61 30.65 -3.62
C ASP A 751 -1.26 31.24 -4.88
N ALA A 752 -1.00 30.61 -6.05
CA ALA A 752 -1.38 31.16 -7.35
C ALA A 752 -2.73 30.69 -7.88
N VAL A 753 -3.20 29.50 -7.43
CA VAL A 753 -4.38 28.83 -8.03
C VAL A 753 -5.55 28.73 -7.06
N ASP A 754 -5.31 28.24 -5.85
CA ASP A 754 -6.37 27.91 -4.90
C ASP A 754 -6.57 29.01 -3.84
N HIS A 755 -5.70 30.02 -3.77
CA HIS A 755 -5.75 31.11 -2.78
C HIS A 755 -5.78 30.60 -1.34
N GLY A 756 -4.93 29.59 -1.05
CA GLY A 756 -4.79 28.94 0.25
C GLY A 756 -3.82 29.63 1.20
N ASP A 757 -3.76 30.95 1.20
CA ASP A 757 -2.82 31.77 1.98
C ASP A 757 -2.79 31.43 3.48
N ALA A 758 -3.95 31.14 4.05
CA ALA A 758 -4.05 30.78 5.45
C ALA A 758 -3.29 29.47 5.75
N LEU A 759 -3.34 28.49 4.84
CA LEU A 759 -2.61 27.22 4.98
C LEU A 759 -1.11 27.42 4.80
N LEU A 760 -0.69 28.25 3.84
CA LEU A 760 0.73 28.59 3.67
C LEU A 760 1.30 29.22 4.94
N LYS A 761 0.62 30.24 5.50
CA LYS A 761 1.02 30.91 6.76
C LYS A 761 1.07 29.92 7.92
N GLU A 762 0.11 29.01 8.02
CA GLU A 762 0.10 27.98 9.07
C GLU A 762 1.30 27.03 8.93
N MET A 763 1.75 26.74 7.71
CA MET A 763 2.96 25.96 7.42
C MET A 763 4.26 26.77 7.54
N GLY A 764 4.19 28.04 7.93
CA GLY A 764 5.34 28.93 8.07
C GLY A 764 5.90 29.44 6.75
N VAL A 765 5.06 29.51 5.72
CA VAL A 765 5.38 30.06 4.39
C VAL A 765 4.57 31.33 4.16
N GLU A 766 5.25 32.44 3.80
CA GLU A 766 4.57 33.64 3.40
C GLU A 766 4.11 33.56 1.94
N PRO A 767 2.83 33.81 1.63
CA PRO A 767 2.36 33.94 0.25
C PRO A 767 3.16 35.02 -0.49
N ARG A 768 3.43 34.79 -1.76
CA ARG A 768 4.33 35.63 -2.57
C ARG A 768 3.69 36.14 -3.86
N ILE A 769 2.53 35.67 -4.21
CA ILE A 769 1.79 36.07 -5.42
C ILE A 769 0.59 36.89 -4.96
N ALA A 770 0.57 38.15 -5.33
CA ALA A 770 -0.58 39.02 -5.03
C ALA A 770 -1.83 38.52 -5.80
N GLU A 771 -3.01 38.61 -5.16
CA GLU A 771 -4.30 38.28 -5.74
C GLU A 771 -4.59 38.99 -7.07
#